data_377ac6618cfeec21122ccb317a6f0fdb
#
_entry.id   377ac6618cfeec21122ccb317a6f0fdb
#
_cell.length_a   1.000
_cell.length_b   1.000
_cell.length_c   1.000
_cell.angle_alpha   90.00
_cell.angle_beta   90.00
_cell.angle_gamma   90.00
#
_symmetry.space_group_name_H-M   'P 1'
#
loop_
_entity.id
_entity.type
_entity.pdbx_description
1 polymer ?
#
loop_
_entity_poly.entity_id
_entity_poly.type
_entity_poly.pdbx_seq_one_letter_code
_entity_poly.pdbx_strand_id
1 'polypeptide(L)'
;MYLRRLFYFQLRNGYMEISKLLDRVESNAIVLPEFQREFVWKNSQAKELMNSLFEEFPIGSLLTWETENPPEIKNEAIDEEKHALFEVLLDGQQRLTVLYMLIKDEIPPYYTEDDTENDPRDLYLNVGDGKFHFENKMTREGVEWVRVTDCFNGEVDGVTIAQKKLGDKPEPVLELSKEYNQQIAQLQNVTTRSIPVETLPKSADIHEAIELFDKINSQGTHLSDAELALAHMSAEWAYIRRNMKQKQAELATQGFEFNLNFYVKCMIGTLTETMTYEQVYNVSEDELKSQWYELAGKDNKDGIFDYVINVLQNDGQIPSSDYINTRDVLIPFIVYLNKQEKQLSHDEKTQFLRWLYSGMMWSRYSGSSDTTVEHDISLLDGESPTDQLMQEIRDERGRIEVQASDLQGRGKRTRRFYNMVRTVIRANDPVDWKTGEPLKGSYELESHHIFPKSKLYEEYDSGNSTHRKLVNEIANRAFLTPATNKQLGDELPESYLPKIIEDHPSALDSQFIPDNGELWKLQNYEDFLAKRRELLADAINDYMENLVVGEEGNEEQESADELIHKGENTRIEFKESFLYDVYREQANKDLKKEVAKEICALTNSEGGAVVIGVKDDTKEIKGLDRDYNLMEKGKDSFGLQLRQEVSNRLGQMMATAYTHVRFEEVDEKEVCVIWVDDSPKPVFFEEDDSEQFYVRTGTSAQPLSIQEANKYIDEHWNQSPIA
;
A
#
# COMPACT_ATOMS: atom_id res chain seq x y z
N MET A 1 23.45 -24.67 25.71
CA MET A 1 23.03 -26.08 25.95
C MET A 1 22.17 -26.60 24.78
N TYR A 2 21.52 -25.73 24.00
CA TYR A 2 20.70 -26.04 22.82
C TYR A 2 21.49 -26.57 21.61
N LEU A 3 22.65 -26.03 21.32
CA LEU A 3 23.51 -26.43 20.17
C LEU A 3 23.99 -27.90 20.16
N ARG A 4 23.84 -28.65 21.24
CA ARG A 4 24.19 -30.08 21.30
C ARG A 4 23.07 -31.06 21.00
N ARG A 5 21.78 -30.62 20.95
CA ARG A 5 20.64 -31.50 20.64
C ARG A 5 20.42 -31.72 19.14
N LEU A 6 20.74 -30.73 18.30
CA LEU A 6 20.48 -30.76 16.84
C LEU A 6 21.27 -31.84 16.05
N PHE A 7 22.30 -32.42 16.60
CA PHE A 7 23.06 -33.48 15.91
C PHE A 7 22.46 -34.87 16.01
N TYR A 8 21.27 -35.05 16.60
CA TYR A 8 20.68 -36.38 16.85
C TYR A 8 19.41 -36.72 16.07
N PHE A 9 18.85 -35.83 15.28
CA PHE A 9 17.73 -36.20 14.42
C PHE A 9 18.27 -36.93 13.18
N GLN A 10 18.09 -38.25 13.13
CA GLN A 10 18.26 -38.99 11.91
C GLN A 10 17.06 -38.69 11.00
N LEU A 11 17.25 -37.78 10.03
CA LEU A 11 16.31 -37.60 8.94
C LEU A 11 16.05 -38.95 8.29
N ARG A 12 14.79 -39.29 8.08
CA ARG A 12 14.45 -40.47 7.28
C ARG A 12 14.60 -40.09 5.80
N ASN A 13 15.55 -40.72 5.13
CA ASN A 13 15.75 -40.52 3.71
C ASN A 13 14.92 -41.56 2.95
N GLY A 14 14.03 -41.07 2.08
CA GLY A 14 13.18 -41.86 1.21
C GLY A 14 13.23 -41.35 -0.23
N TYR A 15 12.63 -42.10 -1.13
CA TYR A 15 12.35 -41.66 -2.49
C TYR A 15 10.86 -41.82 -2.74
N MET A 16 10.21 -40.81 -3.32
CA MET A 16 8.80 -40.87 -3.64
C MET A 16 8.56 -40.43 -5.09
N GLU A 17 7.74 -41.20 -5.83
CA GLU A 17 7.34 -40.82 -7.18
C GLU A 17 6.57 -39.53 -7.18
N ILE A 18 6.78 -38.70 -8.21
CA ILE A 18 6.11 -37.41 -8.35
C ILE A 18 4.59 -37.58 -8.31
N SER A 19 4.03 -38.54 -9.04
CA SER A 19 2.60 -38.83 -9.00
C SER A 19 2.07 -39.05 -7.58
N LYS A 20 2.77 -39.83 -6.76
CA LYS A 20 2.38 -40.11 -5.37
C LYS A 20 2.48 -38.87 -4.46
N LEU A 21 3.49 -38.03 -4.72
CA LEU A 21 3.62 -36.77 -4.01
C LEU A 21 2.41 -35.87 -4.30
N LEU A 22 2.02 -35.72 -5.56
CA LEU A 22 0.87 -34.94 -5.98
C LEU A 22 -0.45 -35.50 -5.42
N ASP A 23 -0.65 -36.80 -5.40
CA ASP A 23 -1.83 -37.42 -4.81
C ASP A 23 -1.91 -37.19 -3.30
N ARG A 24 -0.75 -37.10 -2.62
CA ARG A 24 -0.69 -36.75 -1.19
C ARG A 24 -0.98 -35.25 -0.91
N VAL A 25 -0.61 -34.37 -1.83
CA VAL A 25 -1.01 -32.95 -1.80
C VAL A 25 -2.53 -32.84 -1.99
N GLU A 26 -3.08 -33.50 -3.01
CA GLU A 26 -4.50 -33.51 -3.33
C GLU A 26 -5.36 -34.04 -2.17
N SER A 27 -4.87 -35.09 -1.49
CA SER A 27 -5.55 -35.67 -0.31
C SER A 27 -5.31 -34.95 1.02
N ASN A 28 -4.60 -33.81 1.01
CA ASN A 28 -4.17 -33.09 2.20
C ASN A 28 -3.31 -33.91 3.20
N ALA A 29 -2.65 -34.98 2.74
CA ALA A 29 -1.67 -35.70 3.56
C ALA A 29 -0.32 -34.98 3.62
N ILE A 30 0.02 -34.19 2.58
CA ILE A 30 1.07 -33.19 2.59
C ILE A 30 0.39 -31.82 2.70
N VAL A 31 0.77 -31.05 3.71
CA VAL A 31 0.20 -29.73 4.02
C VAL A 31 1.29 -28.65 4.02
N LEU A 32 0.89 -27.42 3.71
CA LEU A 32 1.80 -26.29 3.72
C LEU A 32 1.51 -25.43 4.97
N PRO A 33 2.50 -25.17 5.83
CA PRO A 33 2.28 -24.35 7.01
C PRO A 33 2.11 -22.87 6.62
N GLU A 34 1.31 -22.13 7.39
CA GLU A 34 0.97 -20.73 7.11
C GLU A 34 2.21 -19.80 7.10
N PHE A 35 3.26 -20.15 7.84
CA PHE A 35 4.50 -19.37 7.85
C PHE A 35 5.31 -19.46 6.56
N GLN A 36 5.03 -20.40 5.66
CA GLN A 36 5.65 -20.47 4.35
C GLN A 36 5.18 -19.31 3.46
N ARG A 37 6.10 -18.77 2.64
CA ARG A 37 5.78 -17.70 1.69
C ARG A 37 4.83 -18.17 0.60
N GLU A 38 4.26 -17.22 -0.15
CA GLU A 38 3.42 -17.48 -1.31
C GLU A 38 4.22 -18.06 -2.49
N PHE A 39 3.53 -18.42 -3.58
CA PHE A 39 4.19 -18.84 -4.80
C PHE A 39 4.86 -17.64 -5.48
N VAL A 40 6.19 -17.61 -5.47
CA VAL A 40 7.00 -16.47 -5.96
C VAL A 40 7.90 -16.82 -7.15
N TRP A 41 7.90 -18.06 -7.59
CA TRP A 41 8.71 -18.48 -8.74
C TRP A 41 8.23 -17.81 -10.01
N LYS A 42 9.21 -17.32 -10.78
CA LYS A 42 8.98 -16.76 -12.11
C LYS A 42 8.89 -17.87 -13.15
N ASN A 43 8.28 -17.57 -14.27
CA ASN A 43 8.17 -18.47 -15.42
C ASN A 43 9.52 -19.09 -15.84
N SER A 44 10.63 -18.36 -15.72
CA SER A 44 11.97 -18.89 -16.02
C SER A 44 12.36 -20.05 -15.10
N GLN A 45 12.02 -20.01 -13.81
CA GLN A 45 12.35 -21.05 -12.84
C GLN A 45 11.47 -22.30 -13.04
N ALA A 46 10.18 -22.12 -13.33
CA ALA A 46 9.28 -23.21 -13.67
C ALA A 46 9.73 -23.94 -14.96
N LYS A 47 10.13 -23.17 -15.98
CA LYS A 47 10.70 -23.71 -17.22
C LYS A 47 11.99 -24.50 -16.97
N GLU A 48 12.89 -23.98 -16.12
CA GLU A 48 14.16 -24.65 -15.79
C GLU A 48 13.95 -25.96 -15.04
N LEU A 49 12.97 -25.98 -14.11
CA LEU A 49 12.55 -27.20 -13.43
C LEU A 49 12.08 -28.27 -14.43
N MET A 50 11.22 -27.90 -15.37
CA MET A 50 10.71 -28.83 -16.38
C MET A 50 11.79 -29.30 -17.34
N ASN A 51 12.71 -28.41 -17.76
CA ASN A 51 13.90 -28.84 -18.54
C ASN A 51 14.73 -29.88 -17.78
N SER A 52 15.02 -29.58 -16.49
CA SER A 52 15.81 -30.53 -15.67
C SER A 52 15.15 -31.88 -15.52
N LEU A 53 13.84 -31.92 -15.31
CA LEU A 53 13.08 -33.16 -15.22
C LEU A 53 13.03 -33.90 -16.58
N PHE A 54 12.82 -33.18 -17.65
CA PHE A 54 12.75 -33.73 -18.99
C PHE A 54 14.09 -34.35 -19.43
N GLU A 55 15.20 -33.69 -19.10
CA GLU A 55 16.57 -34.13 -19.39
C GLU A 55 17.13 -35.09 -18.32
N GLU A 56 16.30 -35.51 -17.36
CA GLU A 56 16.66 -36.45 -16.27
C GLU A 56 17.71 -35.94 -15.27
N PHE A 57 17.90 -34.62 -15.14
CA PHE A 57 18.74 -34.06 -14.10
C PHE A 57 18.06 -34.08 -12.72
N PRO A 58 18.84 -34.14 -11.62
CA PRO A 58 18.31 -34.04 -10.26
C PRO A 58 17.74 -32.64 -9.99
N ILE A 59 16.64 -32.59 -9.26
CA ILE A 59 15.95 -31.32 -8.90
C ILE A 59 16.06 -30.96 -7.38
N GLY A 60 16.92 -31.66 -6.64
CA GLY A 60 17.04 -31.55 -5.20
C GLY A 60 16.05 -32.41 -4.43
N SER A 61 16.13 -32.39 -3.09
CA SER A 61 15.24 -33.11 -2.18
C SER A 61 14.06 -32.23 -1.75
N LEU A 62 12.97 -32.86 -1.29
CA LEU A 62 11.93 -32.21 -0.48
C LEU A 62 12.25 -32.44 0.99
N LEU A 63 11.95 -31.47 1.83
CA LEU A 63 12.00 -31.62 3.28
C LEU A 63 10.59 -31.60 3.84
N THR A 64 10.24 -32.64 4.60
CA THR A 64 8.96 -32.75 5.29
C THR A 64 9.14 -32.98 6.78
N TRP A 65 8.13 -32.66 7.57
CA TRP A 65 8.07 -32.95 8.99
C TRP A 65 6.79 -33.73 9.31
N GLU A 66 6.95 -34.95 9.87
CA GLU A 66 5.83 -35.74 10.38
C GLU A 66 5.37 -35.19 11.71
N THR A 67 4.07 -34.85 11.86
CA THR A 67 3.49 -34.39 13.12
C THR A 67 2.02 -34.78 13.25
N GLU A 68 1.58 -35.01 14.50
CA GLU A 68 0.18 -35.22 14.84
C GLU A 68 -0.54 -33.88 15.08
N ASN A 69 0.22 -32.82 15.37
CA ASN A 69 -0.28 -31.48 15.63
C ASN A 69 0.43 -30.49 14.69
N PRO A 70 -0.05 -30.31 13.45
CA PRO A 70 0.53 -29.36 12.52
C PRO A 70 0.35 -27.92 13.04
N PRO A 71 1.27 -26.99 12.68
CA PRO A 71 1.02 -25.57 12.87
C PRO A 71 -0.20 -25.14 12.04
N GLU A 72 -0.63 -23.89 12.15
CA GLU A 72 -1.64 -23.36 11.21
C GLU A 72 -1.20 -23.59 9.77
N ILE A 73 -2.09 -24.12 8.94
CA ILE A 73 -1.80 -24.51 7.56
C ILE A 73 -2.59 -23.67 6.58
N LYS A 74 -2.02 -23.48 5.39
CA LYS A 74 -2.65 -22.70 4.31
C LYS A 74 -3.83 -23.42 3.67
N ASN A 75 -3.89 -24.74 3.77
CA ASN A 75 -4.96 -25.52 3.18
C ASN A 75 -6.31 -25.12 3.81
N GLU A 76 -7.33 -24.92 2.98
CA GLU A 76 -8.69 -24.69 3.48
C GLU A 76 -9.21 -25.92 4.24
N ALA A 77 -9.86 -25.66 5.37
CA ALA A 77 -10.63 -26.59 6.22
C ALA A 77 -10.25 -28.07 6.07
N ILE A 78 -9.12 -28.47 6.63
CA ILE A 78 -8.82 -29.88 6.78
C ILE A 78 -9.75 -30.45 7.84
N ASP A 79 -10.42 -31.54 7.49
CA ASP A 79 -11.11 -32.38 8.43
C ASP A 79 -10.06 -33.10 9.29
N GLU A 80 -9.68 -32.52 10.42
CA GLU A 80 -8.66 -33.06 11.33
C GLU A 80 -8.97 -34.50 11.79
N GLU A 81 -10.23 -34.93 11.74
CA GLU A 81 -10.63 -36.29 12.05
C GLU A 81 -10.18 -37.31 10.99
N LYS A 82 -9.79 -36.88 9.79
CA LYS A 82 -9.36 -37.81 8.70
C LYS A 82 -7.89 -38.19 8.72
N HIS A 83 -7.04 -37.39 9.36
CA HIS A 83 -5.59 -37.59 9.33
C HIS A 83 -5.02 -37.71 10.75
N ALA A 84 -4.57 -38.90 11.12
CA ALA A 84 -3.87 -39.15 12.38
C ALA A 84 -2.41 -38.66 12.36
N LEU A 85 -1.86 -38.35 11.19
CA LEU A 85 -0.49 -37.90 10.98
C LEU A 85 -0.41 -37.04 9.70
N PHE A 86 0.17 -35.87 9.84
CA PHE A 86 0.42 -34.94 8.74
C PHE A 86 1.89 -34.95 8.33
N GLU A 87 2.17 -34.72 7.06
CA GLU A 87 3.49 -34.32 6.57
C GLU A 87 3.45 -32.82 6.23
N VAL A 88 4.07 -32.02 7.09
CA VAL A 88 4.23 -30.58 6.88
C VAL A 88 5.39 -30.36 5.93
N LEU A 89 5.17 -29.75 4.77
CA LEU A 89 6.21 -29.44 3.79
C LEU A 89 7.06 -28.26 4.27
N LEU A 90 8.33 -28.48 4.56
CA LEU A 90 9.27 -27.45 5.03
C LEU A 90 10.10 -26.86 3.90
N ASP A 91 10.60 -27.66 2.94
CA ASP A 91 11.30 -27.17 1.75
C ASP A 91 10.84 -27.88 0.48
N GLY A 92 10.95 -27.16 -0.64
CA GLY A 92 10.56 -27.66 -1.98
C GLY A 92 9.14 -27.25 -2.38
N GLN A 93 8.46 -26.42 -1.63
CA GLN A 93 7.09 -25.96 -1.93
C GLN A 93 6.94 -25.40 -3.36
N GLN A 94 7.85 -24.52 -3.80
CA GLN A 94 7.78 -23.90 -5.13
C GLN A 94 7.87 -24.96 -6.25
N ARG A 95 8.76 -25.95 -6.07
CA ARG A 95 8.91 -27.09 -7.00
C ARG A 95 7.65 -27.95 -7.04
N LEU A 96 7.12 -28.30 -5.86
CA LEU A 96 5.94 -29.15 -5.76
C LEU A 96 4.70 -28.43 -6.31
N THR A 97 4.58 -27.11 -6.08
CA THR A 97 3.50 -26.27 -6.64
C THR A 97 3.55 -26.26 -8.17
N VAL A 98 4.72 -25.99 -8.78
CA VAL A 98 4.87 -26.02 -10.25
C VAL A 98 4.49 -27.41 -10.82
N LEU A 99 4.96 -28.49 -10.19
CA LEU A 99 4.64 -29.84 -10.63
C LEU A 99 3.14 -30.13 -10.52
N TYR A 100 2.50 -29.69 -9.43
CA TYR A 100 1.06 -29.87 -9.25
C TYR A 100 0.29 -29.12 -10.34
N MET A 101 0.58 -27.85 -10.56
CA MET A 101 -0.11 -27.02 -11.56
C MET A 101 0.09 -27.54 -12.98
N LEU A 102 1.28 -27.99 -13.35
CA LEU A 102 1.56 -28.50 -14.69
C LEU A 102 1.02 -29.92 -14.95
N ILE A 103 0.96 -30.76 -13.92
CA ILE A 103 0.58 -32.20 -14.09
C ILE A 103 -0.92 -32.38 -13.83
N LYS A 104 -1.50 -31.70 -12.84
CA LYS A 104 -2.93 -31.78 -12.49
C LYS A 104 -3.77 -30.74 -13.21
N ASP A 105 -3.17 -29.70 -13.82
CA ASP A 105 -3.80 -28.53 -14.43
C ASP A 105 -4.69 -27.73 -13.44
N GLU A 106 -4.41 -27.85 -12.15
CA GLU A 106 -5.15 -27.24 -11.05
C GLU A 106 -4.19 -26.49 -10.11
N ILE A 107 -4.73 -25.55 -9.33
CA ILE A 107 -4.00 -24.92 -8.22
C ILE A 107 -3.99 -25.89 -7.04
N PRO A 108 -2.85 -26.11 -6.36
CA PRO A 108 -2.80 -27.01 -5.21
C PRO A 108 -3.70 -26.51 -4.06
N PRO A 109 -4.29 -27.39 -3.23
CA PRO A 109 -5.27 -27.04 -2.20
C PRO A 109 -4.82 -26.03 -1.15
N TYR A 110 -3.53 -25.73 -1.05
CA TYR A 110 -2.94 -24.77 -0.13
C TYR A 110 -2.76 -23.35 -0.73
N TYR A 111 -3.23 -23.11 -1.96
CA TYR A 111 -3.20 -21.80 -2.61
C TYR A 111 -4.55 -21.46 -3.25
N THR A 112 -4.79 -20.17 -3.42
CA THR A 112 -5.88 -19.61 -4.22
C THR A 112 -5.34 -18.99 -5.52
N GLU A 113 -6.20 -18.53 -6.41
CA GLU A 113 -5.77 -17.80 -7.63
C GLU A 113 -4.96 -16.55 -7.29
N ASP A 114 -5.33 -15.86 -6.21
CA ASP A 114 -4.66 -14.63 -5.76
C ASP A 114 -3.24 -14.90 -5.21
N ASP A 115 -2.94 -16.14 -4.78
CA ASP A 115 -1.62 -16.53 -4.27
C ASP A 115 -0.63 -16.90 -5.40
N THR A 116 -1.08 -16.91 -6.67
CA THR A 116 -0.32 -17.41 -7.83
C THR A 116 -0.12 -16.35 -8.90
N GLU A 117 0.71 -15.34 -8.61
CA GLU A 117 0.99 -14.21 -9.52
C GLU A 117 1.60 -14.63 -10.87
N ASN A 118 2.35 -15.75 -10.89
CA ASN A 118 3.01 -16.29 -12.09
C ASN A 118 2.52 -17.74 -12.37
N ASP A 119 1.44 -17.88 -13.11
CA ASP A 119 0.87 -19.19 -13.44
C ASP A 119 1.76 -19.94 -14.45
N PRO A 120 2.31 -21.13 -14.12
CA PRO A 120 3.16 -21.91 -15.03
C PRO A 120 2.36 -22.71 -16.06
N ARG A 121 1.04 -22.81 -16.00
CA ARG A 121 0.21 -23.67 -16.85
C ARG A 121 0.25 -23.31 -18.35
N ASP A 122 0.68 -22.09 -18.69
CA ASP A 122 0.91 -21.66 -20.07
C ASP A 122 2.31 -22.03 -20.61
N LEU A 123 2.92 -23.06 -20.07
CA LEU A 123 4.16 -23.65 -20.57
C LEU A 123 3.87 -24.61 -21.74
N TYR A 124 4.62 -24.49 -22.82
CA TYR A 124 4.53 -25.29 -24.03
C TYR A 124 5.82 -26.13 -24.23
N LEU A 125 5.67 -27.33 -24.76
CA LEU A 125 6.74 -28.17 -25.25
C LEU A 125 6.73 -28.13 -26.79
N ASN A 126 7.89 -27.95 -27.40
CA ASN A 126 8.07 -28.25 -28.84
C ASN A 126 8.40 -29.72 -29.01
N VAL A 127 7.48 -30.48 -29.60
CA VAL A 127 7.67 -31.92 -29.79
C VAL A 127 8.68 -32.26 -30.89
N GLY A 128 9.15 -31.28 -31.68
CA GLY A 128 10.17 -31.44 -32.69
C GLY A 128 11.60 -31.34 -32.17
N ASP A 129 11.86 -30.53 -31.15
CA ASP A 129 13.22 -30.31 -30.63
C ASP A 129 13.34 -30.42 -29.10
N GLY A 130 12.24 -30.73 -28.40
CA GLY A 130 12.22 -30.95 -26.94
C GLY A 130 12.35 -29.69 -26.09
N LYS A 131 12.20 -28.50 -26.67
CA LYS A 131 12.35 -27.24 -25.93
C LYS A 131 11.06 -26.74 -25.31
N PHE A 132 11.18 -26.13 -24.14
CA PHE A 132 10.07 -25.50 -23.47
C PHE A 132 10.03 -24.00 -23.71
N HIS A 133 8.83 -23.43 -23.86
CA HIS A 133 8.62 -21.99 -23.93
C HIS A 133 7.25 -21.60 -23.36
N PHE A 134 7.15 -20.44 -22.70
CA PHE A 134 5.87 -19.91 -22.29
C PHE A 134 5.11 -19.32 -23.48
N GLU A 135 3.79 -19.21 -23.32
CA GLU A 135 2.88 -18.74 -24.35
C GLU A 135 3.37 -17.43 -25.00
N ASN A 136 3.43 -17.43 -26.32
CA ASN A 136 3.70 -16.29 -27.16
C ASN A 136 3.20 -16.54 -28.59
N LYS A 137 3.43 -15.60 -29.51
CA LYS A 137 2.98 -15.76 -30.89
C LYS A 137 3.52 -17.03 -31.56
N MET A 138 4.76 -17.40 -31.32
CA MET A 138 5.38 -18.59 -31.90
C MET A 138 4.75 -19.88 -31.37
N THR A 139 4.46 -19.98 -30.06
CA THR A 139 3.84 -21.16 -29.47
C THR A 139 2.39 -21.32 -29.88
N ARG A 140 1.64 -20.21 -30.06
CA ARG A 140 0.24 -20.24 -30.51
C ARG A 140 0.08 -20.63 -31.98
N GLU A 141 0.98 -20.17 -32.84
CA GLU A 141 0.88 -20.37 -34.30
C GLU A 141 1.65 -21.61 -34.79
N GLY A 142 2.59 -22.11 -33.99
CA GLY A 142 3.48 -23.21 -34.38
C GLY A 142 2.86 -24.58 -34.14
N VAL A 143 2.74 -25.37 -35.16
CA VAL A 143 2.07 -26.72 -35.13
C VAL A 143 2.72 -27.71 -34.16
N GLU A 144 4.02 -27.57 -33.90
CA GLU A 144 4.80 -28.46 -33.04
C GLU A 144 4.78 -28.08 -31.56
N TRP A 145 4.16 -26.95 -31.23
CA TRP A 145 4.03 -26.48 -29.85
C TRP A 145 2.74 -27.00 -29.23
N VAL A 146 2.87 -27.70 -28.10
CA VAL A 146 1.76 -28.27 -27.34
C VAL A 146 1.84 -27.83 -25.89
N ARG A 147 0.71 -27.55 -25.24
CA ARG A 147 0.71 -27.26 -23.82
C ARG A 147 1.19 -28.47 -23.02
N VAL A 148 1.99 -28.17 -22.00
CA VAL A 148 2.52 -29.21 -21.10
C VAL A 148 1.39 -29.91 -20.35
N THR A 149 0.40 -29.18 -19.88
CA THR A 149 -0.80 -29.70 -19.21
C THR A 149 -1.57 -30.67 -20.10
N ASP A 150 -1.81 -30.32 -21.38
CA ASP A 150 -2.52 -31.16 -22.34
C ASP A 150 -1.78 -32.50 -22.59
N CYS A 151 -0.43 -32.46 -22.54
CA CYS A 151 0.36 -33.70 -22.67
C CYS A 151 0.17 -34.62 -21.46
N PHE A 152 0.15 -34.08 -20.24
CA PHE A 152 -0.08 -34.87 -19.03
C PHE A 152 -1.52 -35.41 -18.95
N ASN A 153 -2.49 -34.68 -19.46
CA ASN A 153 -3.89 -35.09 -19.54
C ASN A 153 -4.14 -36.14 -20.64
N GLY A 154 -3.14 -36.40 -21.49
CA GLY A 154 -3.27 -37.38 -22.59
C GLY A 154 -4.09 -36.84 -23.79
N GLU A 155 -4.26 -35.53 -23.88
CA GLU A 155 -5.02 -34.86 -24.95
C GLU A 155 -4.19 -34.66 -26.23
N VAL A 156 -2.89 -34.86 -26.16
CA VAL A 156 -1.95 -34.63 -27.25
C VAL A 156 -1.58 -35.94 -27.94
N ASP A 157 -1.70 -35.96 -29.27
CA ASP A 157 -1.35 -37.08 -30.13
C ASP A 157 -0.37 -36.66 -31.22
N GLY A 158 0.79 -37.28 -31.24
CA GLY A 158 1.86 -36.99 -32.20
C GLY A 158 1.47 -37.27 -33.64
N VAL A 159 0.52 -38.19 -33.91
CA VAL A 159 0.03 -38.48 -35.28
C VAL A 159 -0.74 -37.24 -35.81
N THR A 160 -1.62 -36.71 -34.99
CA THR A 160 -2.40 -35.51 -35.33
C THR A 160 -1.51 -34.30 -35.63
N ILE A 161 -0.45 -34.13 -34.83
CA ILE A 161 0.52 -33.02 -35.03
C ILE A 161 1.30 -33.20 -36.33
N ALA A 162 1.80 -34.45 -36.59
CA ALA A 162 2.54 -34.79 -37.79
C ALA A 162 1.70 -34.63 -39.07
N GLN A 163 0.40 -34.97 -39.01
CA GLN A 163 -0.55 -34.73 -40.09
C GLN A 163 -0.78 -33.26 -40.38
N LYS A 164 -0.97 -32.45 -39.32
CA LYS A 164 -1.10 -30.99 -39.46
C LYS A 164 0.13 -30.37 -40.12
N LYS A 165 1.33 -30.89 -39.84
CA LYS A 165 2.60 -30.38 -40.40
C LYS A 165 2.87 -30.84 -41.85
N LEU A 166 2.60 -32.10 -42.18
CA LEU A 166 3.00 -32.73 -43.45
C LEU A 166 1.83 -32.95 -44.43
N GLY A 167 0.59 -32.76 -43.98
CA GLY A 167 -0.61 -33.14 -44.73
C GLY A 167 -0.77 -34.67 -44.85
N ASP A 168 -1.64 -35.10 -45.79
CA ASP A 168 -1.98 -36.52 -45.99
C ASP A 168 -0.88 -37.30 -46.72
N LYS A 169 0.28 -37.52 -46.08
CA LYS A 169 1.41 -38.29 -46.57
C LYS A 169 1.73 -39.45 -45.60
N PRO A 170 1.17 -40.65 -45.77
CA PRO A 170 1.17 -41.71 -44.74
C PRO A 170 2.54 -42.10 -44.19
N GLU A 171 3.55 -42.34 -45.08
CA GLU A 171 4.89 -42.77 -44.63
C GLU A 171 5.66 -41.68 -43.86
N PRO A 172 5.81 -40.42 -44.34
CA PRO A 172 6.45 -39.36 -43.58
C PRO A 172 5.72 -38.99 -42.28
N VAL A 173 4.37 -39.06 -42.27
CA VAL A 173 3.57 -38.80 -41.06
C VAL A 173 3.85 -39.87 -40.00
N LEU A 174 3.91 -41.16 -40.38
CA LEU A 174 4.17 -42.23 -39.43
C LEU A 174 5.57 -42.14 -38.81
N GLU A 175 6.59 -41.76 -39.57
CA GLU A 175 7.94 -41.60 -39.06
C GLU A 175 8.03 -40.39 -38.08
N LEU A 176 7.54 -39.21 -38.49
CA LEU A 176 7.53 -38.04 -37.67
C LEU A 176 6.68 -38.20 -36.40
N SER A 177 5.54 -38.88 -36.49
CA SER A 177 4.70 -39.14 -35.32
C SER A 177 5.37 -39.99 -34.25
N LYS A 178 6.30 -40.89 -34.63
CA LYS A 178 7.08 -41.68 -33.67
C LYS A 178 8.01 -40.80 -32.85
N GLU A 179 8.68 -39.83 -33.51
CA GLU A 179 9.55 -38.87 -32.84
C GLU A 179 8.72 -37.99 -31.88
N TYR A 180 7.58 -37.47 -32.33
CA TYR A 180 6.72 -36.65 -31.50
C TYR A 180 6.14 -37.39 -30.28
N ASN A 181 5.65 -38.63 -30.51
CA ASN A 181 5.17 -39.48 -29.43
C ASN A 181 6.27 -39.86 -28.45
N GLN A 182 7.52 -39.95 -28.88
CA GLN A 182 8.66 -40.17 -27.99
C GLN A 182 8.88 -38.98 -27.07
N GLN A 183 8.82 -37.75 -27.57
CA GLN A 183 8.95 -36.54 -26.78
C GLN A 183 7.77 -36.39 -25.78
N ILE A 184 6.54 -36.66 -26.21
CA ILE A 184 5.36 -36.66 -25.36
C ILE A 184 5.49 -37.70 -24.25
N ALA A 185 5.88 -38.93 -24.59
CA ALA A 185 6.09 -40.01 -23.61
C ALA A 185 7.23 -39.66 -22.62
N GLN A 186 8.31 -39.03 -23.09
CA GLN A 186 9.39 -38.57 -22.22
C GLN A 186 8.88 -37.57 -21.19
N LEU A 187 8.03 -36.59 -21.60
CA LEU A 187 7.39 -35.66 -20.69
C LEU A 187 6.47 -36.38 -19.69
N GLN A 188 5.60 -37.28 -20.16
CA GLN A 188 4.68 -38.02 -19.31
C GLN A 188 5.42 -38.90 -18.28
N ASN A 189 6.58 -39.45 -18.64
CA ASN A 189 7.43 -40.24 -17.73
C ASN A 189 7.96 -39.41 -16.53
N VAL A 190 7.90 -38.07 -16.56
CA VAL A 190 8.24 -37.23 -15.41
C VAL A 190 7.41 -37.61 -14.17
N THR A 191 6.15 -38.03 -14.37
CA THR A 191 5.25 -38.42 -13.26
C THR A 191 5.74 -39.64 -12.46
N THR A 192 6.46 -40.56 -13.12
CA THR A 192 6.99 -41.77 -12.50
C THR A 192 8.37 -41.62 -11.90
N ARG A 193 8.98 -40.46 -12.08
CA ARG A 193 10.30 -40.17 -11.49
C ARG A 193 10.19 -40.01 -9.97
N SER A 194 11.22 -40.54 -9.30
CA SER A 194 11.30 -40.44 -7.83
C SER A 194 12.16 -39.26 -7.41
N ILE A 195 11.63 -38.46 -6.48
CA ILE A 195 12.33 -37.34 -5.83
C ILE A 195 12.79 -37.79 -4.45
N PRO A 196 14.00 -37.44 -4.00
CA PRO A 196 14.42 -37.66 -2.61
C PRO A 196 13.51 -36.86 -1.66
N VAL A 197 13.04 -37.50 -0.60
CA VAL A 197 12.26 -36.86 0.47
C VAL A 197 13.00 -37.12 1.78
N GLU A 198 13.36 -36.05 2.44
CA GLU A 198 13.97 -36.06 3.74
C GLU A 198 12.90 -35.67 4.79
N THR A 199 12.65 -36.58 5.73
CA THR A 199 11.53 -36.41 6.68
C THR A 199 12.07 -36.29 8.08
N LEU A 200 11.71 -35.18 8.74
CA LEU A 200 11.91 -34.93 10.16
C LEU A 200 10.87 -35.78 10.95
N PRO A 201 11.28 -36.60 11.92
CA PRO A 201 10.37 -37.48 12.63
C PRO A 201 9.44 -36.71 13.57
N LYS A 202 8.32 -37.30 13.92
CA LYS A 202 7.27 -36.73 14.81
C LYS A 202 7.74 -36.43 16.24
N SER A 203 8.94 -36.87 16.62
CA SER A 203 9.54 -36.50 17.91
C SER A 203 10.14 -35.11 17.93
N ALA A 204 10.27 -34.45 16.78
CA ALA A 204 10.71 -33.08 16.66
C ALA A 204 9.56 -32.14 16.96
N ASP A 205 9.87 -31.02 17.63
CA ASP A 205 8.91 -29.93 17.85
C ASP A 205 8.94 -28.92 16.69
N ILE A 206 8.04 -27.93 16.75
CA ILE A 206 7.90 -26.92 15.69
C ILE A 206 9.15 -26.02 15.59
N HIS A 207 9.81 -25.69 16.70
CA HIS A 207 11.02 -24.83 16.71
C HIS A 207 12.18 -25.57 16.04
N GLU A 208 12.34 -26.87 16.32
CA GLU A 208 13.33 -27.72 15.69
C GLU A 208 13.08 -27.85 14.18
N ALA A 209 11.81 -27.90 13.77
CA ALA A 209 11.41 -27.92 12.36
C ALA A 209 11.75 -26.62 11.64
N ILE A 210 11.48 -25.46 12.26
CA ILE A 210 11.81 -24.12 11.73
C ILE A 210 13.32 -23.91 11.66
N GLU A 211 14.06 -24.33 12.69
CA GLU A 211 15.53 -24.21 12.71
C GLU A 211 16.20 -25.07 11.63
N LEU A 212 15.68 -26.27 11.37
CA LEU A 212 16.15 -27.12 10.27
C LEU A 212 15.80 -26.51 8.91
N PHE A 213 14.60 -25.99 8.78
CA PHE A 213 14.12 -25.27 7.59
C PHE A 213 15.04 -24.09 7.24
N ASP A 214 15.41 -23.26 8.21
CA ASP A 214 16.35 -22.15 8.02
C ASP A 214 17.73 -22.64 7.53
N LYS A 215 18.29 -23.65 8.19
CA LYS A 215 19.61 -24.20 7.84
C LYS A 215 19.67 -24.78 6.41
N ILE A 216 18.60 -25.40 5.95
CA ILE A 216 18.55 -25.99 4.60
C ILE A 216 18.35 -24.89 3.56
N ASN A 217 17.49 -23.92 3.82
CA ASN A 217 17.24 -22.78 2.92
C ASN A 217 18.46 -21.86 2.79
N SER A 218 19.37 -21.85 3.77
CA SER A 218 20.62 -21.09 3.69
C SER A 218 21.53 -21.49 2.51
N GLN A 219 21.26 -22.60 1.84
CA GLN A 219 21.99 -23.08 0.63
C GLN A 219 21.24 -22.82 -0.69
N GLY A 220 19.99 -22.30 -0.64
CA GLY A 220 19.13 -22.06 -1.81
C GLY A 220 18.65 -20.63 -1.93
N THR A 221 17.35 -20.42 -2.14
CA THR A 221 16.74 -19.08 -2.07
C THR A 221 16.53 -18.74 -0.61
N HIS A 222 17.46 -17.95 -0.05
CA HIS A 222 17.44 -17.58 1.36
C HIS A 222 16.09 -16.98 1.76
N LEU A 223 15.60 -17.41 2.93
CA LEU A 223 14.59 -16.67 3.66
C LEU A 223 15.23 -15.37 4.16
N SER A 224 14.44 -14.31 4.18
CA SER A 224 14.82 -13.12 4.93
C SER A 224 14.69 -13.38 6.43
N ASP A 225 15.47 -12.67 7.22
CA ASP A 225 15.39 -12.76 8.68
C ASP A 225 13.98 -12.47 9.20
N ALA A 226 13.25 -11.58 8.51
CA ALA A 226 11.85 -11.28 8.83
C ALA A 226 10.90 -12.47 8.54
N GLU A 227 11.12 -13.23 7.46
CA GLU A 227 10.32 -14.44 7.19
C GLU A 227 10.57 -15.51 8.25
N LEU A 228 11.81 -15.65 8.71
CA LEU A 228 12.17 -16.57 9.77
C LEU A 228 11.57 -16.14 11.12
N ALA A 229 11.64 -14.86 11.47
CA ALA A 229 10.99 -14.34 12.67
C ALA A 229 9.47 -14.56 12.63
N LEU A 230 8.84 -14.34 11.48
CA LEU A 230 7.41 -14.61 11.31
C LEU A 230 7.08 -16.09 11.49
N ALA A 231 7.95 -17.00 11.04
CA ALA A 231 7.78 -18.43 11.26
C ALA A 231 7.81 -18.76 12.76
N HIS A 232 8.74 -18.21 13.52
CA HIS A 232 8.81 -18.39 14.99
C HIS A 232 7.61 -17.77 15.71
N MET A 233 7.22 -16.55 15.36
CA MET A 233 6.01 -15.93 15.91
C MET A 233 4.75 -16.74 15.59
N SER A 234 4.66 -17.35 14.39
CA SER A 234 3.53 -18.22 14.01
C SER A 234 3.54 -19.55 14.74
N ALA A 235 4.70 -20.03 15.20
CA ALA A 235 4.78 -21.21 16.05
C ALA A 235 4.19 -20.97 17.44
N GLU A 236 4.35 -19.76 17.98
CA GLU A 236 3.79 -19.37 19.28
C GLU A 236 2.32 -18.94 19.16
N TRP A 237 2.00 -18.16 18.16
CA TRP A 237 0.64 -17.68 17.88
C TRP A 237 0.26 -17.94 16.42
N ALA A 238 -0.45 -19.02 16.18
CA ALA A 238 -0.81 -19.54 14.85
C ALA A 238 -1.46 -18.48 13.93
N TYR A 239 -2.31 -17.60 14.49
CA TYR A 239 -3.07 -16.62 13.70
C TYR A 239 -2.35 -15.31 13.40
N ILE A 240 -1.10 -15.11 13.84
CA ILE A 240 -0.42 -13.81 13.71
C ILE A 240 -0.28 -13.37 12.25
N ARG A 241 0.09 -14.29 11.35
CA ARG A 241 0.23 -14.00 9.93
C ARG A 241 -1.10 -13.58 9.29
N ARG A 242 -2.19 -14.28 9.61
CA ARG A 242 -3.54 -13.94 9.15
C ARG A 242 -3.95 -12.55 9.62
N ASN A 243 -3.72 -12.22 10.89
CA ASN A 243 -4.01 -10.90 11.44
C ASN A 243 -3.19 -9.80 10.75
N MET A 244 -1.90 -10.06 10.45
CA MET A 244 -1.07 -9.13 9.68
C MET A 244 -1.60 -8.92 8.26
N LYS A 245 -2.01 -9.98 7.55
CA LYS A 245 -2.63 -9.88 6.21
C LYS A 245 -3.95 -9.12 6.25
N GLN A 246 -4.77 -9.33 7.28
CA GLN A 246 -6.03 -8.60 7.45
C GLN A 246 -5.78 -7.10 7.63
N LYS A 247 -4.83 -6.71 8.49
CA LYS A 247 -4.46 -5.29 8.68
C LYS A 247 -3.82 -4.71 7.43
N GLN A 248 -3.02 -5.50 6.70
CA GLN A 248 -2.47 -5.11 5.40
C GLN A 248 -3.57 -4.76 4.40
N ALA A 249 -4.59 -5.61 4.26
CA ALA A 249 -5.73 -5.35 3.38
C ALA A 249 -6.53 -4.12 3.82
N GLU A 250 -6.74 -3.94 5.13
CA GLU A 250 -7.42 -2.77 5.69
C GLU A 250 -6.68 -1.47 5.36
N LEU A 251 -5.37 -1.38 5.62
CA LEU A 251 -4.59 -0.18 5.32
C LEU A 251 -4.43 0.07 3.81
N ALA A 252 -4.43 -0.98 2.99
CA ALA A 252 -4.43 -0.85 1.53
C ALA A 252 -5.69 -0.13 1.02
N THR A 253 -6.86 -0.34 1.64
CA THR A 253 -8.09 0.42 1.29
C THR A 253 -7.97 1.91 1.59
N GLN A 254 -7.06 2.29 2.50
CA GLN A 254 -6.75 3.68 2.83
C GLN A 254 -5.59 4.25 1.99
N GLY A 255 -5.08 3.49 0.99
CA GLY A 255 -3.97 3.89 0.12
C GLY A 255 -2.58 3.53 0.66
N PHE A 256 -2.48 2.75 1.75
CA PHE A 256 -1.20 2.38 2.34
C PHE A 256 -0.90 0.88 2.19
N GLU A 257 -0.13 0.58 1.16
CA GLU A 257 0.32 -0.78 0.87
C GLU A 257 1.66 -1.07 1.55
N PHE A 258 1.63 -1.83 2.63
CA PHE A 258 2.80 -2.35 3.32
C PHE A 258 2.92 -3.86 3.10
N ASN A 259 4.15 -4.37 2.97
CA ASN A 259 4.37 -5.81 2.90
C ASN A 259 4.45 -6.43 4.31
N LEU A 260 4.35 -7.76 4.41
CA LEU A 260 4.41 -8.46 5.70
C LEU A 260 5.70 -8.18 6.48
N ASN A 261 6.84 -8.01 5.79
CA ASN A 261 8.11 -7.69 6.45
C ASN A 261 8.05 -6.39 7.26
N PHE A 262 7.29 -5.40 6.80
CA PHE A 262 7.08 -4.16 7.56
C PHE A 262 6.41 -4.42 8.91
N TYR A 263 5.32 -5.20 8.93
CA TYR A 263 4.62 -5.54 10.19
C TYR A 263 5.48 -6.37 11.13
N VAL A 264 6.26 -7.31 10.58
CA VAL A 264 7.22 -8.11 11.36
C VAL A 264 8.27 -7.21 11.99
N LYS A 265 8.85 -6.28 11.23
CA LYS A 265 9.83 -5.30 11.76
C LYS A 265 9.23 -4.41 12.85
N CYS A 266 7.97 -3.95 12.67
CA CYS A 266 7.27 -3.18 13.69
C CYS A 266 7.08 -4.00 14.97
N MET A 267 6.67 -5.28 14.86
CA MET A 267 6.54 -6.18 16.01
C MET A 267 7.87 -6.36 16.74
N ILE A 268 8.95 -6.61 15.99
CA ILE A 268 10.30 -6.78 16.59
C ILE A 268 10.73 -5.49 17.28
N GLY A 269 10.68 -4.36 16.59
CA GLY A 269 11.08 -3.07 17.14
C GLY A 269 10.32 -2.68 18.41
N THR A 270 9.02 -2.94 18.46
CA THR A 270 8.17 -2.60 19.63
C THR A 270 8.32 -3.58 20.78
N LEU A 271 8.55 -4.88 20.52
CA LEU A 271 8.74 -5.90 21.54
C LEU A 271 10.14 -5.88 22.17
N THR A 272 11.17 -5.58 21.36
CA THR A 272 12.56 -5.80 21.76
C THR A 272 13.42 -4.54 21.76
N GLU A 273 12.90 -3.44 21.21
CA GLU A 273 13.62 -2.18 21.00
C GLU A 273 14.93 -2.33 20.17
N THR A 274 15.01 -3.41 19.41
CA THR A 274 16.11 -3.70 18.49
C THR A 274 15.56 -4.15 17.13
N MET A 275 16.46 -4.41 16.17
CA MET A 275 16.11 -5.09 14.91
C MET A 275 16.77 -6.48 14.85
N THR A 276 17.04 -7.07 16.02
CA THR A 276 17.60 -8.41 16.14
C THR A 276 16.47 -9.44 16.14
N TYR A 277 16.27 -10.11 15.02
CA TYR A 277 15.12 -10.99 14.76
C TYR A 277 15.05 -12.18 15.71
N GLU A 278 16.18 -12.72 16.18
CA GLU A 278 16.23 -13.88 17.08
C GLU A 278 15.63 -13.60 18.46
N GLN A 279 15.49 -12.33 18.84
CA GLN A 279 14.92 -11.97 20.14
C GLN A 279 13.45 -12.33 20.28
N VAL A 280 12.69 -12.40 19.16
CA VAL A 280 11.27 -12.79 19.18
C VAL A 280 11.06 -14.31 19.29
N TYR A 281 12.09 -15.14 19.15
CA TYR A 281 11.95 -16.60 19.22
C TYR A 281 11.52 -17.13 20.59
N ASN A 282 11.61 -16.31 21.64
CA ASN A 282 11.22 -16.69 22.99
C ASN A 282 10.08 -15.82 23.56
N VAL A 283 9.40 -15.04 22.70
CA VAL A 283 8.27 -14.21 23.10
C VAL A 283 7.02 -15.09 23.17
N SER A 284 6.29 -15.00 24.28
CA SER A 284 5.08 -15.82 24.50
C SER A 284 3.91 -15.39 23.61
N GLU A 285 2.94 -16.29 23.43
CA GLU A 285 1.70 -16.02 22.70
C GLU A 285 0.95 -14.79 23.24
N ASP A 286 0.87 -14.65 24.56
CA ASP A 286 0.15 -13.54 25.20
C ASP A 286 0.86 -12.19 24.95
N GLU A 287 2.19 -12.15 24.97
CA GLU A 287 2.99 -10.97 24.65
C GLU A 287 2.82 -10.60 23.17
N LEU A 288 2.89 -11.59 22.25
CA LEU A 288 2.66 -11.36 20.82
C LEU A 288 1.27 -10.79 20.54
N LYS A 289 0.23 -11.36 21.18
CA LYS A 289 -1.16 -10.89 21.05
C LYS A 289 -1.33 -9.47 21.58
N SER A 290 -0.82 -9.22 22.78
CA SER A 290 -0.91 -7.90 23.42
C SER A 290 -0.28 -6.83 22.56
N GLN A 291 0.96 -7.08 22.10
CA GLN A 291 1.70 -6.14 21.25
C GLN A 291 1.03 -5.93 19.89
N TRP A 292 0.54 -6.99 19.27
CA TRP A 292 -0.16 -6.87 17.99
C TRP A 292 -1.42 -6.04 18.10
N TYR A 293 -2.22 -6.25 19.15
CA TYR A 293 -3.45 -5.48 19.35
C TYR A 293 -3.20 -4.01 19.69
N GLU A 294 -2.08 -3.68 20.31
CA GLU A 294 -1.65 -2.29 20.49
C GLU A 294 -1.30 -1.64 19.14
N LEU A 295 -0.60 -2.37 18.28
CA LEU A 295 -0.21 -1.89 16.94
C LEU A 295 -1.39 -1.81 15.97
N ALA A 296 -2.19 -2.85 15.87
CA ALA A 296 -3.21 -3.02 14.85
C ALA A 296 -4.62 -2.58 15.27
N GLY A 297 -4.83 -2.38 16.59
CA GLY A 297 -6.15 -2.18 17.16
C GLY A 297 -6.89 -3.49 17.42
N LYS A 298 -7.99 -3.41 18.17
CA LYS A 298 -8.84 -4.55 18.54
C LYS A 298 -10.29 -4.11 18.76
N ASP A 299 -11.24 -4.94 18.36
CA ASP A 299 -12.68 -4.76 18.65
C ASP A 299 -13.23 -3.38 18.23
N ASN A 300 -12.89 -2.92 17.01
CA ASN A 300 -13.18 -1.59 16.44
C ASN A 300 -12.49 -0.42 17.16
N LYS A 301 -11.39 -0.66 17.85
CA LYS A 301 -10.51 0.38 18.38
C LYS A 301 -9.31 0.52 17.48
N ASP A 302 -8.95 1.75 17.17
CA ASP A 302 -7.79 2.08 16.34
C ASP A 302 -6.49 1.73 17.07
N GLY A 303 -5.52 1.19 16.35
CA GLY A 303 -4.18 0.93 16.84
C GLY A 303 -3.17 2.00 16.45
N ILE A 304 -1.90 1.76 16.78
CA ILE A 304 -0.80 2.68 16.44
C ILE A 304 -0.68 2.85 14.91
N PHE A 305 -0.93 1.81 14.12
CA PHE A 305 -0.89 1.93 12.65
C PHE A 305 -1.93 2.92 12.13
N ASP A 306 -3.15 2.89 12.65
CA ASP A 306 -4.22 3.80 12.27
C ASP A 306 -3.87 5.24 12.63
N TYR A 307 -3.31 5.44 13.82
CA TYR A 307 -2.83 6.74 14.27
C TYR A 307 -1.72 7.29 13.35
N VAL A 308 -0.74 6.45 13.00
CA VAL A 308 0.35 6.86 12.08
C VAL A 308 -0.21 7.25 10.71
N ILE A 309 -1.12 6.45 10.14
CA ILE A 309 -1.77 6.79 8.87
C ILE A 309 -2.51 8.12 8.96
N ASN A 310 -3.23 8.35 10.06
CA ASN A 310 -3.92 9.62 10.29
C ASN A 310 -2.93 10.81 10.30
N VAL A 311 -1.83 10.72 11.04
CA VAL A 311 -0.78 11.75 11.06
C VAL A 311 -0.18 11.98 9.67
N LEU A 312 0.09 10.91 8.92
CA LEU A 312 0.65 11.02 7.57
C LEU A 312 -0.30 11.72 6.60
N GLN A 313 -1.58 11.36 6.61
CA GLN A 313 -2.58 11.92 5.70
C GLN A 313 -2.95 13.35 6.04
N ASN A 314 -3.22 13.63 7.28
CA ASN A 314 -3.80 14.87 7.72
C ASN A 314 -2.74 15.93 8.06
N ASP A 315 -1.73 15.55 8.85
CA ASP A 315 -0.68 16.46 9.27
C ASP A 315 0.50 16.47 8.27
N GLY A 316 0.79 15.32 7.66
CA GLY A 316 1.96 15.11 6.79
C GLY A 316 1.72 15.30 5.30
N GLN A 317 0.52 15.64 4.83
CA GLN A 317 0.22 15.74 3.38
C GLN A 317 0.69 14.50 2.57
N ILE A 318 0.69 13.32 3.19
CA ILE A 318 1.10 12.02 2.61
C ILE A 318 -0.16 11.16 2.45
N PRO A 319 -0.87 11.23 1.32
CA PRO A 319 -2.17 10.56 1.15
C PRO A 319 -2.06 9.06 0.92
N SER A 320 -0.87 8.55 0.56
CA SER A 320 -0.66 7.14 0.27
C SER A 320 0.80 6.73 0.40
N SER A 321 1.04 5.40 0.47
CA SER A 321 2.39 4.83 0.51
C SER A 321 3.27 5.17 -0.71
N ASP A 322 2.68 5.66 -1.81
CA ASP A 322 3.42 6.14 -2.98
C ASP A 322 4.29 7.39 -2.72
N TYR A 323 3.95 8.14 -1.67
CA TYR A 323 4.73 9.29 -1.21
C TYR A 323 5.91 8.88 -0.31
N ILE A 324 5.97 7.62 0.13
CA ILE A 324 6.99 7.10 1.03
C ILE A 324 8.04 6.33 0.22
N ASN A 325 9.30 6.76 0.30
CA ASN A 325 10.41 6.12 -0.44
C ASN A 325 10.82 4.78 0.14
N THR A 326 10.84 4.70 1.47
CA THR A 326 11.16 3.53 2.27
C THR A 326 10.23 3.47 3.47
N ARG A 327 9.65 2.31 3.69
CA ARG A 327 8.71 2.10 4.80
C ARG A 327 9.40 2.03 6.15
N ASP A 328 10.69 1.69 6.16
CA ASP A 328 11.50 1.56 7.37
C ASP A 328 11.62 2.88 8.15
N VAL A 329 11.42 4.03 7.49
CA VAL A 329 11.38 5.35 8.14
C VAL A 329 10.23 5.48 9.16
N LEU A 330 9.17 4.68 9.04
CA LEU A 330 8.04 4.71 9.96
C LEU A 330 8.30 3.91 11.25
N ILE A 331 9.26 2.97 11.24
CA ILE A 331 9.46 2.05 12.36
C ILE A 331 9.88 2.77 13.64
N PRO A 332 10.88 3.68 13.65
CA PRO A 332 11.23 4.43 14.87
C PRO A 332 10.05 5.26 15.40
N PHE A 333 9.22 5.83 14.52
CA PHE A 333 8.04 6.57 14.92
C PHE A 333 7.00 5.66 15.59
N ILE A 334 6.75 4.48 15.03
CA ILE A 334 5.86 3.47 15.59
C ILE A 334 6.37 2.98 16.96
N VAL A 335 7.66 2.72 17.08
CA VAL A 335 8.28 2.33 18.36
C VAL A 335 8.15 3.45 19.40
N TYR A 336 8.37 4.70 18.99
CA TYR A 336 8.18 5.84 19.88
C TYR A 336 6.75 5.93 20.40
N LEU A 337 5.76 5.81 19.51
CA LEU A 337 4.34 5.83 19.88
C LEU A 337 3.98 4.69 20.84
N ASN A 338 4.57 3.52 20.64
CA ASN A 338 4.36 2.37 21.52
C ASN A 338 4.89 2.60 22.95
N LYS A 339 5.94 3.43 23.10
CA LYS A 339 6.50 3.80 24.41
C LYS A 339 5.72 4.91 25.10
N GLN A 340 4.89 5.65 24.37
CA GLN A 340 4.16 6.79 24.94
C GLN A 340 2.79 6.34 25.46
N GLU A 341 2.47 6.70 26.70
CA GLU A 341 1.13 6.47 27.28
C GLU A 341 0.12 7.58 26.90
N LYS A 342 0.59 8.67 26.31
CA LYS A 342 -0.18 9.85 25.93
C LYS A 342 -0.11 10.14 24.44
N GLN A 343 -1.09 10.88 23.94
CA GLN A 343 -1.06 11.41 22.58
C GLN A 343 0.09 12.40 22.39
N LEU A 344 0.64 12.44 21.17
CA LEU A 344 1.67 13.40 20.83
C LEU A 344 1.10 14.81 20.79
N SER A 345 1.85 15.77 21.35
CA SER A 345 1.59 17.19 21.16
C SER A 345 1.81 17.59 19.70
N HIS A 346 1.31 18.77 19.34
CA HIS A 346 1.57 19.36 18.01
C HIS A 346 3.06 19.47 17.69
N ASP A 347 3.84 19.92 18.66
CA ASP A 347 5.29 20.07 18.51
C ASP A 347 5.97 18.71 18.26
N GLU A 348 5.59 17.66 18.99
CA GLU A 348 6.14 16.32 18.79
C GLU A 348 5.78 15.78 17.40
N LYS A 349 4.54 15.93 16.94
CA LYS A 349 4.13 15.54 15.59
C LYS A 349 4.93 16.28 14.51
N THR A 350 5.05 17.60 14.67
CA THR A 350 5.83 18.46 13.75
C THR A 350 7.28 18.00 13.66
N GLN A 351 7.92 17.73 14.79
CA GLN A 351 9.32 17.30 14.85
C GLN A 351 9.49 15.91 14.19
N PHE A 352 8.57 14.97 14.45
CA PHE A 352 8.60 13.65 13.79
C PHE A 352 8.38 13.75 12.27
N LEU A 353 7.47 14.58 11.81
CA LEU A 353 7.25 14.80 10.38
C LEU A 353 8.48 15.45 9.72
N ARG A 354 9.11 16.43 10.35
CA ARG A 354 10.37 17.02 9.87
C ARG A 354 11.49 15.98 9.74
N TRP A 355 11.63 15.14 10.77
CA TRP A 355 12.57 14.04 10.71
C TRP A 355 12.23 13.03 9.62
N LEU A 356 10.98 12.62 9.50
CA LEU A 356 10.50 11.69 8.48
C LEU A 356 10.81 12.19 7.06
N TYR A 357 10.48 13.44 6.75
CA TYR A 357 10.81 14.04 5.46
C TYR A 357 12.32 14.10 5.22
N SER A 358 13.09 14.50 6.22
CA SER A 358 14.56 14.53 6.14
C SER A 358 15.12 13.14 5.89
N GLY A 359 14.68 12.14 6.64
CA GLY A 359 15.07 10.74 6.47
C GLY A 359 14.76 10.20 5.06
N MET A 360 13.59 10.56 4.51
CA MET A 360 13.21 10.21 3.14
C MET A 360 14.06 10.93 2.09
N MET A 361 14.22 12.25 2.17
CA MET A 361 14.99 13.04 1.20
C MET A 361 16.46 12.62 1.17
N TRP A 362 17.07 12.43 2.32
CA TRP A 362 18.48 12.11 2.45
C TRP A 362 18.76 10.60 2.43
N SER A 363 17.71 9.77 2.25
CA SER A 363 17.85 8.29 2.12
C SER A 363 18.58 7.65 3.29
N ARG A 364 18.19 8.01 4.51
CA ARG A 364 18.78 7.48 5.74
C ARG A 364 18.73 5.95 5.78
N TYR A 365 17.63 5.34 5.34
CA TYR A 365 17.42 3.89 5.36
C TYR A 365 17.78 3.21 4.04
N SER A 366 18.78 3.71 3.31
CA SER A 366 19.33 3.05 2.14
C SER A 366 20.53 2.16 2.50
N GLY A 367 20.56 0.91 2.05
CA GLY A 367 21.63 -0.04 2.38
C GLY A 367 21.25 -0.94 3.56
N SER A 368 22.04 -0.96 4.63
CA SER A 368 21.76 -1.74 5.86
C SER A 368 20.66 -1.06 6.68
N SER A 369 19.40 -1.15 6.24
CA SER A 369 18.28 -0.43 6.86
C SER A 369 18.05 -0.86 8.32
N ASP A 370 18.17 -2.14 8.62
CA ASP A 370 17.89 -2.67 9.96
C ASP A 370 18.87 -2.13 11.02
N THR A 371 20.17 -2.05 10.70
CA THR A 371 21.16 -1.44 11.60
C THR A 371 20.88 0.04 11.85
N THR A 372 20.43 0.77 10.81
CA THR A 372 20.08 2.19 10.94
C THR A 372 18.82 2.37 11.77
N VAL A 373 17.80 1.53 11.54
CA VAL A 373 16.55 1.54 12.32
C VAL A 373 16.83 1.22 13.79
N GLU A 374 17.66 0.21 14.08
CA GLU A 374 18.05 -0.14 15.46
C GLU A 374 18.80 1.01 16.15
N HIS A 375 19.73 1.65 15.44
CA HIS A 375 20.40 2.83 15.94
C HIS A 375 19.39 3.95 16.28
N ASP A 376 18.46 4.26 15.37
CA ASP A 376 17.46 5.30 15.59
C ASP A 376 16.49 4.95 16.74
N ILE A 377 16.11 3.69 16.89
CA ILE A 377 15.33 3.22 18.04
C ILE A 377 16.09 3.48 19.36
N SER A 378 17.41 3.26 19.39
CA SER A 378 18.21 3.48 20.59
C SER A 378 18.28 4.95 21.04
N LEU A 379 17.98 5.90 20.15
CA LEU A 379 17.93 7.34 20.46
C LEU A 379 16.59 7.78 21.07
N LEU A 380 15.56 6.94 21.00
CA LEU A 380 14.20 7.30 21.42
C LEU A 380 14.04 7.47 22.94
N ASP A 381 14.97 6.95 23.73
CA ASP A 381 14.98 7.09 25.20
C ASP A 381 15.65 8.38 25.70
N GLY A 382 16.14 9.22 24.79
CA GLY A 382 16.77 10.52 25.12
C GLY A 382 15.77 11.56 25.55
N GLU A 383 16.29 12.67 26.15
CA GLU A 383 15.45 13.82 26.57
C GLU A 383 14.77 14.53 25.39
N SER A 384 15.38 14.51 24.20
CA SER A 384 14.87 15.10 22.96
C SER A 384 15.12 14.15 21.79
N PRO A 385 14.30 13.07 21.64
CA PRO A 385 14.56 12.02 20.66
C PRO A 385 14.62 12.55 19.22
N THR A 386 13.70 13.43 18.86
CA THR A 386 13.62 13.99 17.50
C THR A 386 14.80 14.89 17.16
N ASP A 387 15.33 15.63 18.12
CA ASP A 387 16.54 16.44 17.91
C ASP A 387 17.77 15.55 17.68
N GLN A 388 17.88 14.44 18.41
CA GLN A 388 18.94 13.47 18.24
C GLN A 388 18.85 12.79 16.86
N LEU A 389 17.66 12.35 16.47
CA LEU A 389 17.40 11.78 15.15
C LEU A 389 17.72 12.76 14.00
N MET A 390 17.40 14.05 14.17
CA MET A 390 17.74 15.09 13.21
C MET A 390 19.24 15.38 13.17
N GLN A 391 19.92 15.31 14.32
CA GLN A 391 21.36 15.49 14.41
C GLN A 391 22.13 14.39 13.66
N GLU A 392 21.68 13.13 13.74
CA GLU A 392 22.24 12.03 12.96
C GLU A 392 22.23 12.31 11.44
N ILE A 393 21.11 12.87 10.93
CA ILE A 393 21.03 13.24 9.50
C ILE A 393 22.00 14.39 9.17
N ARG A 394 22.15 15.37 10.07
CA ARG A 394 23.13 16.46 9.89
C ARG A 394 24.57 15.95 9.85
N ASP A 395 24.91 15.05 10.77
CA ASP A 395 26.25 14.50 10.87
C ASP A 395 26.62 13.65 9.64
N GLU A 396 25.66 12.89 9.12
CA GLU A 396 25.85 12.11 7.88
C GLU A 396 25.97 12.98 6.61
N ARG A 397 25.24 14.09 6.54
CA ARG A 397 25.06 14.87 5.30
C ARG A 397 25.72 16.24 5.30
N GLY A 398 26.11 16.73 6.45
CA GLY A 398 26.68 18.07 6.64
C GLY A 398 25.65 19.20 6.64
N ARG A 399 24.41 18.95 6.18
CA ARG A 399 23.29 19.90 6.16
C ARG A 399 21.95 19.18 6.02
N ILE A 400 20.87 19.86 6.37
CA ILE A 400 19.50 19.38 6.16
C ILE A 400 18.84 20.17 5.03
N GLU A 401 19.18 21.47 4.89
CA GLU A 401 18.60 22.38 3.91
C GLU A 401 18.83 21.88 2.48
N VAL A 402 17.78 21.94 1.67
CA VAL A 402 17.80 21.54 0.27
C VAL A 402 18.31 22.70 -0.59
N GLN A 403 19.23 22.41 -1.48
CA GLN A 403 19.74 23.36 -2.46
C GLN A 403 19.24 23.00 -3.86
N ALA A 404 19.16 23.99 -4.77
CA ALA A 404 18.76 23.74 -6.15
C ALA A 404 19.59 22.66 -6.86
N SER A 405 20.88 22.51 -6.51
CA SER A 405 21.76 21.45 -6.99
C SER A 405 21.36 20.04 -6.60
N ASP A 406 20.65 19.86 -5.46
CA ASP A 406 20.17 18.55 -5.01
C ASP A 406 19.04 18.02 -5.90
N LEU A 407 18.30 18.92 -6.53
CA LEU A 407 17.19 18.61 -7.43
C LEU A 407 17.66 18.33 -8.86
N GLN A 408 18.90 18.73 -9.21
CA GLN A 408 19.44 18.62 -10.57
C GLN A 408 19.54 17.16 -11.03
N GLY A 409 18.98 16.86 -12.19
CA GLY A 409 18.95 15.52 -12.78
C GLY A 409 18.13 14.50 -11.99
N ARG A 410 17.35 14.94 -11.02
CA ARG A 410 16.44 14.09 -10.23
C ARG A 410 15.06 14.05 -10.87
N GLY A 411 14.46 12.88 -10.90
CA GLY A 411 13.13 12.67 -11.46
C GLY A 411 12.38 11.53 -10.78
N LYS A 412 11.23 11.14 -11.32
CA LYS A 412 10.33 10.09 -10.75
C LYS A 412 11.07 8.81 -10.31
N ARG A 413 12.12 8.40 -11.05
CA ARG A 413 12.88 7.17 -10.71
C ARG A 413 13.72 7.28 -9.45
N THR A 414 14.11 8.49 -9.04
CA THR A 414 14.90 8.71 -7.82
C THR A 414 14.06 8.84 -6.56
N ARG A 415 12.75 8.99 -6.68
CA ARG A 415 11.70 9.13 -5.66
C ARG A 415 11.94 10.14 -4.54
N ARG A 416 13.13 10.26 -3.98
CA ARG A 416 13.49 11.08 -2.80
C ARG A 416 12.87 12.47 -2.81
N PHE A 417 13.49 13.37 -3.55
CA PHE A 417 13.02 14.75 -3.71
C PHE A 417 11.74 14.84 -4.55
N TYR A 418 11.49 13.86 -5.42
CA TYR A 418 10.26 13.83 -6.20
C TYR A 418 9.02 13.73 -5.31
N ASN A 419 9.05 12.88 -4.30
CA ASN A 419 7.94 12.75 -3.37
C ASN A 419 7.81 14.00 -2.49
N MET A 420 8.94 14.57 -2.02
CA MET A 420 8.90 15.82 -1.26
C MET A 420 8.31 16.99 -2.07
N VAL A 421 8.68 17.14 -3.34
CA VAL A 421 8.08 18.15 -4.22
C VAL A 421 6.57 17.91 -4.39
N ARG A 422 6.12 16.64 -4.52
CA ARG A 422 4.68 16.33 -4.53
C ARG A 422 3.99 16.77 -3.24
N THR A 423 4.61 16.51 -2.11
CA THR A 423 4.10 16.90 -0.79
C THR A 423 3.99 18.42 -0.67
N VAL A 424 5.05 19.17 -1.02
CA VAL A 424 5.06 20.65 -0.93
C VAL A 424 4.07 21.27 -1.91
N ILE A 425 3.97 20.76 -3.13
CA ILE A 425 2.95 21.24 -4.08
C ILE A 425 1.55 20.93 -3.53
N ARG A 426 1.30 19.75 -2.97
CA ARG A 426 0.01 19.43 -2.35
C ARG A 426 -0.34 20.36 -1.20
N ALA A 427 0.65 20.73 -0.39
CA ALA A 427 0.49 21.66 0.72
C ALA A 427 0.22 23.12 0.26
N ASN A 428 0.56 23.46 -0.99
CA ASN A 428 0.44 24.81 -1.56
C ASN A 428 -0.83 24.97 -2.41
N ASP A 429 -1.93 24.35 -2.03
CA ASP A 429 -3.27 24.46 -2.63
C ASP A 429 -3.28 24.42 -4.18
N PRO A 430 -2.74 23.36 -4.80
CA PRO A 430 -2.65 23.28 -6.24
C PRO A 430 -4.03 23.18 -6.88
N VAL A 431 -4.19 23.86 -8.02
CA VAL A 431 -5.40 23.82 -8.84
C VAL A 431 -5.14 23.16 -10.19
N ASP A 432 -6.15 22.51 -10.75
CA ASP A 432 -6.07 21.98 -12.12
C ASP A 432 -6.04 23.13 -13.14
N TRP A 433 -5.17 23.03 -14.11
CA TRP A 433 -4.89 24.11 -15.05
C TRP A 433 -6.00 24.40 -16.07
N LYS A 434 -7.01 23.54 -16.16
CA LYS A 434 -8.14 23.72 -17.08
C LYS A 434 -9.45 23.98 -16.40
N THR A 435 -9.65 23.38 -15.22
CA THR A 435 -10.92 23.48 -14.49
C THR A 435 -10.85 24.48 -13.34
N GLY A 436 -9.63 24.81 -12.87
CA GLY A 436 -9.41 25.60 -11.65
C GLY A 436 -9.78 24.86 -10.36
N GLU A 437 -10.17 23.58 -10.45
CA GLU A 437 -10.55 22.77 -9.28
C GLU A 437 -9.32 22.46 -8.41
N PRO A 438 -9.47 22.46 -7.07
CA PRO A 438 -8.41 22.07 -6.16
C PRO A 438 -7.93 20.63 -6.41
N LEU A 439 -6.61 20.41 -6.41
CA LEU A 439 -5.99 19.11 -6.62
C LEU A 439 -5.65 18.35 -5.33
N LYS A 440 -6.27 18.70 -4.20
CA LYS A 440 -6.03 18.09 -2.88
C LYS A 440 -6.76 16.75 -2.66
N GLY A 441 -7.71 16.37 -3.49
CA GLY A 441 -8.50 15.14 -3.32
C GLY A 441 -7.75 13.85 -3.67
N SER A 442 -8.49 12.74 -3.69
CA SER A 442 -8.01 11.39 -4.07
C SER A 442 -7.81 11.21 -5.58
N TYR A 443 -7.60 12.26 -6.33
CA TYR A 443 -7.35 12.16 -7.75
C TYR A 443 -6.01 11.46 -8.01
N GLU A 444 -6.01 10.48 -8.91
CA GLU A 444 -4.79 10.06 -9.58
C GLU A 444 -4.20 11.24 -10.34
N LEU A 445 -3.23 11.93 -9.73
CA LEU A 445 -2.51 12.99 -10.39
C LEU A 445 -1.45 12.39 -11.31
N GLU A 446 -1.49 12.80 -12.58
CA GLU A 446 -0.45 12.49 -13.53
C GLU A 446 0.69 13.51 -13.48
N SER A 447 1.91 12.99 -13.64
CA SER A 447 3.10 13.84 -13.74
C SER A 447 3.27 14.33 -15.17
N HIS A 448 2.77 15.53 -15.45
CA HIS A 448 2.90 16.24 -16.71
C HIS A 448 4.32 16.75 -16.93
N HIS A 449 4.85 16.66 -18.16
CA HIS A 449 6.07 17.34 -18.55
C HIS A 449 5.73 18.75 -19.06
N ILE A 450 6.14 19.77 -18.34
CA ILE A 450 5.89 21.17 -18.71
C ILE A 450 6.44 21.45 -20.12
N PHE A 451 7.68 21.08 -20.37
CA PHE A 451 8.23 21.00 -21.73
C PHE A 451 8.10 19.57 -22.23
N PRO A 452 7.34 19.31 -23.32
CA PRO A 452 7.05 17.97 -23.78
C PRO A 452 8.31 17.19 -24.18
N LYS A 453 8.37 15.92 -23.81
CA LYS A 453 9.50 15.04 -24.17
C LYS A 453 9.74 14.95 -25.67
N SER A 454 8.66 14.92 -26.46
CA SER A 454 8.74 14.88 -27.92
C SER A 454 9.60 16.04 -28.47
N LYS A 455 9.33 17.25 -27.97
CA LYS A 455 10.06 18.47 -28.39
C LYS A 455 11.47 18.52 -27.84
N LEU A 456 11.68 18.12 -26.60
CA LEU A 456 13.04 18.10 -26.02
C LEU A 456 13.93 17.06 -26.68
N TYR A 457 13.42 15.88 -27.08
CA TYR A 457 14.24 14.88 -27.78
C TYR A 457 14.52 15.22 -29.28
N GLU A 458 13.99 16.32 -29.81
CA GLU A 458 14.44 16.89 -31.05
C GLU A 458 15.84 17.59 -30.90
N GLU A 459 16.14 18.08 -29.67
CA GLU A 459 17.40 18.78 -29.33
C GLU A 459 18.35 17.93 -28.46
N TYR A 460 17.82 17.07 -27.60
CA TYR A 460 18.58 16.23 -26.67
C TYR A 460 18.57 14.76 -27.10
N ASP A 461 19.75 14.15 -27.15
CA ASP A 461 19.91 12.73 -27.52
C ASP A 461 19.26 11.78 -26.48
N SER A 462 18.22 11.05 -26.86
CA SER A 462 17.55 10.06 -26.04
C SER A 462 18.41 8.84 -25.69
N GLY A 463 19.48 8.58 -26.40
CA GLY A 463 20.51 7.56 -26.10
C GLY A 463 21.43 7.99 -24.96
N ASN A 464 21.63 9.29 -24.76
CA ASN A 464 22.49 9.84 -23.73
C ASN A 464 21.81 9.85 -22.34
N SER A 465 22.45 9.23 -21.34
CA SER A 465 21.90 9.13 -19.99
C SER A 465 21.75 10.49 -19.29
N THR A 466 22.65 11.43 -19.54
CA THR A 466 22.62 12.79 -18.97
C THR A 466 21.48 13.60 -19.57
N HIS A 467 21.28 13.54 -20.89
CA HIS A 467 20.17 14.19 -21.56
C HIS A 467 18.81 13.61 -21.09
N ARG A 468 18.72 12.28 -20.93
CA ARG A 468 17.50 11.66 -20.36
C ARG A 468 17.20 12.14 -18.94
N LYS A 469 18.21 12.34 -18.10
CA LYS A 469 18.01 12.90 -16.75
C LYS A 469 17.52 14.33 -16.81
N LEU A 470 18.10 15.15 -17.69
CA LEU A 470 17.70 16.55 -17.91
C LEU A 470 16.23 16.63 -18.35
N VAL A 471 15.84 15.89 -19.40
CA VAL A 471 14.48 15.86 -19.94
C VAL A 471 13.45 15.38 -18.92
N ASN A 472 13.83 14.44 -18.06
CA ASN A 472 12.92 13.85 -17.05
C ASN A 472 13.09 14.44 -15.65
N GLU A 473 13.75 15.58 -15.54
CA GLU A 473 14.00 16.25 -14.26
C GLU A 473 12.70 16.68 -13.58
N ILE A 474 12.71 16.70 -12.26
CA ILE A 474 11.56 17.10 -11.44
C ILE A 474 11.15 18.54 -11.73
N ALA A 475 12.12 19.42 -12.01
CA ALA A 475 11.85 20.80 -12.38
C ALA A 475 11.11 20.95 -13.72
N ASN A 476 11.02 19.89 -14.54
CA ASN A 476 10.17 19.82 -15.73
C ASN A 476 8.82 19.12 -15.46
N ARG A 477 8.37 18.98 -14.21
CA ARG A 477 7.17 18.24 -13.85
C ARG A 477 6.14 19.12 -13.16
N ALA A 478 4.89 19.04 -13.61
CA ALA A 478 3.72 19.52 -12.90
C ALA A 478 2.78 18.33 -12.61
N PHE A 479 1.87 18.48 -11.67
CA PHE A 479 0.91 17.45 -11.31
C PHE A 479 -0.49 17.91 -11.68
N LEU A 480 -1.16 17.16 -12.55
CA LEU A 480 -2.43 17.51 -13.16
C LEU A 480 -3.36 16.30 -13.18
N THR A 481 -4.64 16.53 -13.39
CA THR A 481 -5.58 15.44 -13.67
C THR A 481 -5.23 14.75 -15.00
N PRO A 482 -5.54 13.45 -15.18
CA PRO A 482 -5.33 12.74 -16.44
C PRO A 482 -5.99 13.43 -17.63
N ALA A 483 -7.17 14.03 -17.41
CA ALA A 483 -7.92 14.74 -18.45
C ALA A 483 -7.17 15.99 -18.94
N THR A 484 -6.71 16.81 -18.02
CA THR A 484 -5.93 18.03 -18.34
C THR A 484 -4.59 17.70 -18.94
N ASN A 485 -3.86 16.71 -18.40
CA ASN A 485 -2.60 16.26 -18.97
C ASN A 485 -2.75 15.79 -20.43
N LYS A 486 -3.81 15.02 -20.73
CA LYS A 486 -4.11 14.56 -22.09
C LYS A 486 -4.49 15.70 -23.04
N GLN A 487 -5.21 16.72 -22.55
CA GLN A 487 -5.61 17.87 -23.38
C GLN A 487 -4.44 18.77 -23.75
N LEU A 488 -3.49 18.98 -22.84
CA LEU A 488 -2.27 19.78 -23.10
C LEU A 488 -1.34 19.10 -24.12
N GLY A 489 -1.28 17.76 -24.09
CA GLY A 489 -0.57 16.96 -25.08
C GLY A 489 0.91 17.32 -25.19
N ASP A 490 1.35 17.74 -26.39
CA ASP A 490 2.73 18.12 -26.70
C ASP A 490 2.90 19.61 -27.06
N GLU A 491 1.97 20.45 -26.59
CA GLU A 491 2.10 21.90 -26.74
C GLU A 491 3.28 22.45 -25.91
N LEU A 492 3.94 23.49 -26.44
CA LEU A 492 5.03 24.16 -25.73
C LEU A 492 4.49 25.15 -24.67
N PRO A 493 5.22 25.34 -23.54
CA PRO A 493 4.79 26.21 -22.45
C PRO A 493 4.45 27.65 -22.88
N GLU A 494 5.21 28.20 -23.80
CA GLU A 494 4.97 29.55 -24.36
C GLU A 494 3.60 29.70 -25.02
N SER A 495 2.96 28.59 -25.43
CA SER A 495 1.65 28.58 -26.09
C SER A 495 0.50 28.44 -25.10
N TYR A 496 0.65 27.64 -24.02
CA TYR A 496 -0.45 27.29 -23.14
C TYR A 496 -0.41 28.00 -21.77
N LEU A 497 0.79 28.27 -21.20
CA LEU A 497 0.88 28.92 -19.88
C LEU A 497 0.26 30.32 -19.81
N PRO A 498 0.38 31.18 -20.86
CA PRO A 498 -0.29 32.47 -20.81
C PRO A 498 -1.82 32.36 -20.66
N LYS A 499 -2.45 31.37 -21.29
CA LYS A 499 -3.89 31.14 -21.20
C LYS A 499 -4.28 30.63 -19.80
N ILE A 500 -3.43 29.73 -19.23
CA ILE A 500 -3.67 29.21 -17.87
C ILE A 500 -3.65 30.34 -16.85
N ILE A 501 -2.72 31.28 -16.94
CA ILE A 501 -2.66 32.43 -16.03
C ILE A 501 -3.89 33.34 -16.20
N GLU A 502 -4.34 33.54 -17.45
CA GLU A 502 -5.53 34.32 -17.71
C GLU A 502 -6.79 33.70 -17.09
N ASP A 503 -6.93 32.39 -17.22
CA ASP A 503 -8.10 31.65 -16.71
C ASP A 503 -8.00 31.37 -15.19
N HIS A 504 -6.79 31.02 -14.70
CA HIS A 504 -6.49 30.62 -13.33
C HIS A 504 -5.19 31.23 -12.82
N PRO A 505 -5.19 32.47 -12.29
CA PRO A 505 -3.99 33.23 -11.93
C PRO A 505 -3.06 32.56 -10.92
N SER A 506 -3.59 31.75 -9.99
CA SER A 506 -2.80 31.02 -8.98
C SER A 506 -2.20 29.71 -9.46
N ALA A 507 -2.57 29.22 -10.67
CA ALA A 507 -2.24 27.88 -11.14
C ALA A 507 -0.72 27.62 -11.26
N LEU A 508 0.06 28.60 -11.68
CA LEU A 508 1.51 28.47 -11.81
C LEU A 508 2.19 28.56 -10.44
N ASP A 509 1.80 29.53 -9.65
CA ASP A 509 2.38 29.78 -8.33
C ASP A 509 2.13 28.60 -7.38
N SER A 510 0.94 28.03 -7.41
CA SER A 510 0.59 26.84 -6.62
C SER A 510 1.46 25.61 -6.92
N GLN A 511 2.15 25.56 -8.06
CA GLN A 511 3.09 24.52 -8.44
C GLN A 511 4.52 25.02 -8.62
N PHE A 512 4.86 26.20 -8.10
CA PHE A 512 6.19 26.80 -8.12
C PHE A 512 6.76 26.88 -9.56
N ILE A 513 5.95 27.32 -10.52
CA ILE A 513 6.36 27.52 -11.91
C ILE A 513 6.70 28.98 -12.11
N PRO A 514 7.90 29.32 -12.63
CA PRO A 514 8.29 30.71 -12.79
C PRO A 514 7.36 31.43 -13.79
N ASP A 515 6.73 32.52 -13.36
CA ASP A 515 5.94 33.40 -14.23
C ASP A 515 6.84 34.34 -15.01
N ASN A 516 7.47 33.80 -16.04
CA ASN A 516 8.35 34.55 -16.94
C ASN A 516 8.29 33.95 -18.36
N GLY A 517 7.61 34.64 -19.27
CA GLY A 517 7.41 34.17 -20.64
C GLY A 517 8.70 33.90 -21.44
N GLU A 518 9.81 34.56 -21.09
CA GLU A 518 11.11 34.27 -21.74
C GLU A 518 11.62 32.87 -21.36
N LEU A 519 11.39 32.43 -20.12
CA LEU A 519 11.77 31.08 -19.65
C LEU A 519 10.90 29.99 -20.24
N TRP A 520 9.72 30.28 -20.80
CA TRP A 520 8.82 29.29 -21.38
C TRP A 520 9.18 28.85 -22.79
N LYS A 521 10.19 29.53 -23.40
CA LYS A 521 10.69 29.21 -24.75
C LYS A 521 11.61 28.00 -24.73
N LEU A 522 11.49 27.11 -25.71
CA LEU A 522 12.27 25.86 -25.77
C LEU A 522 13.77 26.09 -25.66
N GLN A 523 14.30 27.13 -26.33
CA GLN A 523 15.71 27.51 -26.29
C GLN A 523 16.23 27.90 -24.89
N ASN A 524 15.35 28.26 -23.95
CA ASN A 524 15.67 28.68 -22.59
C ASN A 524 15.34 27.59 -21.57
N TYR A 525 15.19 26.33 -22.01
CA TYR A 525 14.78 25.18 -21.18
C TYR A 525 15.67 24.98 -19.95
N GLU A 526 17.01 25.06 -20.12
CA GLU A 526 17.93 24.87 -18.97
C GLU A 526 17.86 26.01 -17.97
N ASP A 527 17.62 27.26 -18.43
CA ASP A 527 17.39 28.42 -17.53
C ASP A 527 16.06 28.29 -16.78
N PHE A 528 15.00 27.77 -17.45
CA PHE A 528 13.74 27.42 -16.79
C PHE A 528 13.96 26.39 -15.69
N LEU A 529 14.68 25.29 -15.96
CA LEU A 529 14.99 24.28 -14.97
C LEU A 529 15.76 24.87 -13.78
N ALA A 530 16.78 25.70 -14.07
CA ALA A 530 17.59 26.34 -13.05
C ALA A 530 16.71 27.19 -12.10
N LYS A 531 15.88 28.07 -12.69
CA LYS A 531 14.99 28.94 -11.90
C LYS A 531 13.96 28.15 -11.09
N ARG A 532 13.35 27.14 -11.70
CA ARG A 532 12.35 26.33 -10.98
C ARG A 532 12.98 25.47 -9.89
N ARG A 533 14.22 24.98 -10.04
CA ARG A 533 14.94 24.31 -8.96
C ARG A 533 15.15 25.22 -7.74
N GLU A 534 15.44 26.48 -7.94
CA GLU A 534 15.52 27.48 -6.85
C GLU A 534 14.18 27.57 -6.13
N LEU A 535 13.09 27.85 -6.87
CA LEU A 535 11.75 27.96 -6.29
C LEU A 535 11.31 26.69 -5.51
N LEU A 536 11.61 25.51 -6.08
CA LEU A 536 11.27 24.24 -5.42
C LEU A 536 12.14 23.96 -4.17
N ALA A 537 13.42 24.35 -4.20
CA ALA A 537 14.30 24.18 -3.04
C ALA A 537 13.89 25.13 -1.91
N ASP A 538 13.61 26.41 -2.24
CA ASP A 538 13.09 27.41 -1.30
C ASP A 538 11.76 26.91 -0.69
N ALA A 539 10.82 26.47 -1.52
CA ALA A 539 9.52 25.94 -1.07
C ALA A 539 9.66 24.72 -0.15
N ILE A 540 10.60 23.81 -0.41
CA ILE A 540 10.85 22.67 0.49
C ILE A 540 11.39 23.17 1.84
N ASN A 541 12.36 24.08 1.83
CA ASN A 541 12.94 24.60 3.06
C ASN A 541 11.90 25.38 3.87
N ASP A 542 11.12 26.25 3.22
CA ASP A 542 10.03 27.02 3.85
C ASP A 542 8.97 26.09 4.45
N TYR A 543 8.57 25.04 3.70
CA TYR A 543 7.64 24.03 4.22
C TYR A 543 8.21 23.31 5.46
N MET A 544 9.47 22.91 5.40
CA MET A 544 10.14 22.23 6.52
C MET A 544 10.32 23.14 7.74
N GLU A 545 10.56 24.43 7.55
CA GLU A 545 10.74 25.39 8.63
C GLU A 545 9.40 25.78 9.25
N ASN A 546 8.39 25.98 8.40
CA ASN A 546 7.06 26.45 8.81
C ASN A 546 6.05 25.29 8.97
N LEU A 547 6.52 24.04 8.99
CA LEU A 547 5.64 22.91 9.23
C LEU A 547 5.01 23.05 10.61
N VAL A 548 3.75 23.45 10.62
CA VAL A 548 2.90 23.49 11.81
C VAL A 548 1.85 22.40 11.67
N VAL A 549 1.86 21.46 12.59
CA VAL A 549 0.85 20.41 12.64
C VAL A 549 -0.35 20.96 13.37
N GLY A 550 -1.50 21.02 12.70
CA GLY A 550 -2.79 21.28 13.34
C GLY A 550 -3.11 22.70 13.75
N GLU A 551 -2.46 23.72 13.17
CA GLU A 551 -3.10 25.02 13.02
C GLU A 551 -3.23 25.28 11.52
N GLU A 552 -4.40 25.06 10.97
CA GLU A 552 -4.70 25.39 9.58
C GLU A 552 -4.44 26.87 9.33
N GLY A 553 -3.77 27.11 8.21
CA GLY A 553 -3.41 28.43 7.74
C GLY A 553 -4.58 29.38 7.80
N ASN A 554 -4.33 30.44 8.50
CA ASN A 554 -5.24 31.46 8.83
C ASN A 554 -5.44 32.39 7.63
N GLU A 555 -6.61 32.37 7.01
CA GLU A 555 -7.22 33.57 6.46
C GLU A 555 -8.68 33.63 6.93
N GLU A 556 -8.94 34.48 7.91
CA GLU A 556 -10.26 35.03 8.27
C GLU A 556 -11.41 34.05 8.57
N GLN A 557 -11.14 32.85 9.07
CA GLN A 557 -12.21 32.00 9.60
C GLN A 557 -12.55 32.45 11.04
N GLU A 558 -13.85 32.60 11.30
CA GLU A 558 -14.36 33.03 12.61
C GLU A 558 -14.01 32.00 13.69
N SER A 559 -13.65 32.46 14.89
CA SER A 559 -13.39 31.57 16.02
C SER A 559 -14.65 30.85 16.50
N ALA A 560 -14.46 29.73 17.21
CA ALA A 560 -15.58 28.98 17.80
C ALA A 560 -16.46 29.93 18.68
N ASP A 561 -15.87 30.81 19.45
CA ASP A 561 -16.59 31.78 20.29
C ASP A 561 -17.45 32.75 19.45
N GLU A 562 -16.93 33.25 18.34
CA GLU A 562 -17.70 34.10 17.41
C GLU A 562 -18.86 33.38 16.77
N LEU A 563 -18.66 32.13 16.34
CA LEU A 563 -19.71 31.25 15.79
C LEU A 563 -20.80 30.97 16.82
N ILE A 564 -20.43 30.63 18.05
CA ILE A 564 -21.36 30.36 19.15
C ILE A 564 -22.16 31.64 19.48
N HIS A 565 -21.53 32.80 19.49
CA HIS A 565 -22.22 34.07 19.70
C HIS A 565 -23.27 34.36 18.62
N LYS A 566 -22.94 34.12 17.34
CA LYS A 566 -23.89 34.27 16.22
C LYS A 566 -25.08 33.32 16.33
N GLY A 567 -24.85 32.09 16.79
CA GLY A 567 -25.87 31.07 16.90
C GLY A 567 -26.18 30.38 15.57
N GLU A 568 -27.00 29.33 15.64
CA GLU A 568 -27.42 28.57 14.48
C GLU A 568 -28.14 29.44 13.42
N ASN A 569 -27.80 29.19 12.17
CA ASN A 569 -28.40 29.88 11.02
C ASN A 569 -28.22 29.02 9.75
N THR A 570 -28.43 29.60 8.58
CA THR A 570 -28.28 28.86 7.31
C THR A 570 -26.87 28.31 7.07
N ARG A 571 -25.84 28.84 7.72
CA ARG A 571 -24.42 28.48 7.55
C ARG A 571 -23.76 27.95 8.83
N ILE A 572 -24.42 27.99 9.99
CA ILE A 572 -23.85 27.53 11.25
C ILE A 572 -24.79 26.49 11.88
N GLU A 573 -24.25 25.36 12.29
CA GLU A 573 -24.94 24.27 12.97
C GLU A 573 -24.22 23.89 14.25
N PHE A 574 -24.97 23.60 15.34
CA PHE A 574 -24.42 23.11 16.59
C PHE A 574 -24.81 21.63 16.82
N LYS A 575 -23.87 20.88 17.37
CA LYS A 575 -24.13 19.50 17.85
C LYS A 575 -23.53 19.33 19.24
N GLU A 576 -24.33 18.82 20.17
CA GLU A 576 -23.89 18.64 21.56
C GLU A 576 -22.78 17.58 21.67
N SER A 577 -22.73 16.60 20.76
CA SER A 577 -21.79 15.49 20.77
C SER A 577 -21.68 14.82 19.42
N PHE A 578 -20.59 14.12 19.17
CA PHE A 578 -20.33 13.35 17.96
C PHE A 578 -20.66 11.84 18.13
N LEU A 579 -20.44 11.29 19.34
CA LEU A 579 -20.63 9.87 19.61
C LEU A 579 -21.43 9.61 20.89
N TYR A 580 -21.34 10.51 21.91
CA TYR A 580 -21.98 10.33 23.20
C TYR A 580 -23.46 10.75 23.19
N ASP A 581 -24.37 9.79 23.35
CA ASP A 581 -25.81 10.06 23.51
C ASP A 581 -26.09 10.51 24.94
N VAL A 582 -26.42 11.80 25.10
CA VAL A 582 -26.65 12.43 26.40
C VAL A 582 -27.88 11.86 27.11
N TYR A 583 -28.87 11.39 26.38
CA TYR A 583 -30.12 10.82 26.95
C TYR A 583 -29.96 9.37 27.38
N ARG A 584 -29.13 8.62 26.64
CA ARG A 584 -28.90 7.19 26.90
C ARG A 584 -27.61 6.93 27.69
N GLU A 585 -26.81 7.95 27.91
CA GLU A 585 -25.50 7.92 28.57
C GLU A 585 -24.56 6.81 28.04
N GLN A 586 -24.57 6.62 26.71
CA GLN A 586 -23.75 5.62 26.01
C GLN A 586 -23.38 6.06 24.60
N ALA A 587 -22.46 5.32 23.97
CA ALA A 587 -22.10 5.55 22.57
C ALA A 587 -23.31 5.32 21.63
N ASN A 588 -23.51 6.24 20.68
CA ASN A 588 -24.53 6.17 19.64
C ASN A 588 -23.93 6.59 18.28
N LYS A 589 -23.76 5.61 17.40
CA LYS A 589 -23.19 5.84 16.06
C LYS A 589 -24.07 6.68 15.14
N ASP A 590 -25.37 6.79 15.42
CA ASP A 590 -26.28 7.62 14.62
C ASP A 590 -25.92 9.10 14.70
N LEU A 591 -25.27 9.56 15.78
CA LEU A 591 -24.85 10.95 15.95
C LEU A 591 -23.77 11.32 14.92
N LYS A 592 -22.84 10.42 14.59
CA LYS A 592 -21.85 10.63 13.56
C LYS A 592 -22.50 10.82 12.18
N LYS A 593 -23.51 10.03 11.90
CA LYS A 593 -24.28 10.11 10.67
C LYS A 593 -25.01 11.46 10.57
N GLU A 594 -25.58 11.96 11.66
CA GLU A 594 -26.24 13.27 11.66
C GLU A 594 -25.25 14.41 11.38
N VAL A 595 -24.04 14.36 11.94
CA VAL A 595 -22.97 15.33 11.64
C VAL A 595 -22.61 15.29 10.15
N ALA A 596 -22.43 14.09 9.57
CA ALA A 596 -22.11 13.96 8.15
C ALA A 596 -23.24 14.44 7.22
N LYS A 597 -24.52 14.32 7.63
CA LYS A 597 -25.65 14.88 6.89
C LYS A 597 -25.64 16.41 6.86
N GLU A 598 -25.32 17.04 7.99
CA GLU A 598 -25.20 18.50 8.05
C GLU A 598 -24.05 19.01 7.16
N ILE A 599 -22.91 18.29 7.17
CA ILE A 599 -21.78 18.58 6.27
C ILE A 599 -22.23 18.47 4.81
N CYS A 600 -22.94 17.40 4.44
CA CYS A 600 -23.49 17.22 3.09
C CYS A 600 -24.40 18.39 2.68
N ALA A 601 -25.30 18.78 3.58
CA ALA A 601 -26.25 19.86 3.30
C ALA A 601 -25.58 21.23 3.16
N LEU A 602 -24.58 21.54 3.98
CA LEU A 602 -23.77 22.76 3.87
C LEU A 602 -22.99 22.78 2.56
N THR A 603 -22.35 21.65 2.20
CA THR A 603 -21.59 21.52 0.95
C THR A 603 -22.44 21.75 -0.30
N ASN A 604 -23.68 21.27 -0.30
CA ASN A 604 -24.64 21.48 -1.41
C ASN A 604 -25.31 22.84 -1.39
N SER A 605 -24.97 23.71 -0.43
CA SER A 605 -25.57 25.04 -0.30
C SER A 605 -24.46 26.12 -0.41
N GLU A 606 -24.29 26.94 0.59
CA GLU A 606 -23.31 28.08 0.58
C GLU A 606 -22.10 27.80 1.49
N GLY A 607 -21.81 26.55 1.80
CA GLY A 607 -20.82 26.21 2.81
C GLY A 607 -21.23 26.65 4.22
N GLY A 608 -20.29 26.62 5.18
CA GLY A 608 -20.55 27.06 6.54
C GLY A 608 -19.73 26.33 7.60
N ALA A 609 -20.26 26.21 8.81
CA ALA A 609 -19.58 25.57 9.92
C ALA A 609 -20.50 24.66 10.75
N VAL A 610 -19.98 23.49 11.18
CA VAL A 610 -20.59 22.65 12.19
C VAL A 610 -19.74 22.72 13.45
N VAL A 611 -20.32 23.13 14.59
CA VAL A 611 -19.63 23.20 15.88
C VAL A 611 -20.11 22.07 16.78
N ILE A 612 -19.22 21.17 17.16
CA ILE A 612 -19.52 20.04 18.05
C ILE A 612 -19.01 20.34 19.47
N GLY A 613 -19.79 19.97 20.46
CA GLY A 613 -19.54 20.28 21.87
C GLY A 613 -20.40 21.43 22.38
N VAL A 614 -21.37 21.91 21.60
CA VAL A 614 -22.28 23.00 21.92
C VAL A 614 -23.72 22.54 21.78
N LYS A 615 -24.54 22.88 22.77
CA LYS A 615 -25.97 22.57 22.78
C LYS A 615 -26.75 23.60 21.97
N ASP A 616 -27.51 23.14 20.96
CA ASP A 616 -28.22 24.01 20.02
C ASP A 616 -29.23 24.99 20.70
N ASP A 617 -30.11 24.48 21.55
CA ASP A 617 -31.16 25.28 22.19
C ASP A 617 -30.65 26.45 23.07
N THR A 618 -29.56 26.22 23.81
CA THR A 618 -29.10 27.08 24.89
C THR A 618 -27.75 27.71 24.61
N LYS A 619 -27.03 27.28 23.56
CA LYS A 619 -25.63 27.63 23.26
C LYS A 619 -24.67 27.26 24.42
N GLU A 620 -25.09 26.38 25.32
CA GLU A 620 -24.28 25.94 26.45
C GLU A 620 -23.11 25.09 25.92
N ILE A 621 -21.89 25.46 26.24
CA ILE A 621 -20.69 24.73 25.87
C ILE A 621 -20.58 23.50 26.74
N LYS A 622 -20.70 22.32 26.15
CA LYS A 622 -20.60 21.02 26.81
C LYS A 622 -19.18 20.46 26.75
N GLY A 623 -18.46 20.81 25.70
CA GLY A 623 -17.13 20.28 25.39
C GLY A 623 -17.17 18.84 24.90
N LEU A 624 -16.01 18.30 24.55
CA LEU A 624 -15.82 16.99 23.92
C LEU A 624 -15.36 15.86 24.88
N ASP A 625 -15.16 16.14 26.18
CA ASP A 625 -14.64 15.17 27.15
C ASP A 625 -15.46 13.86 27.20
N ARG A 626 -16.79 13.95 26.99
CA ARG A 626 -17.66 12.77 27.00
C ARG A 626 -17.44 11.90 25.77
N ASP A 627 -17.21 12.51 24.62
CA ASP A 627 -16.86 11.81 23.38
C ASP A 627 -15.47 11.18 23.51
N TYR A 628 -14.49 11.94 24.01
CA TYR A 628 -13.12 11.45 24.21
C TYR A 628 -13.04 10.24 25.16
N ASN A 629 -13.85 10.23 26.22
CA ASN A 629 -13.90 9.11 27.16
C ASN A 629 -14.45 7.81 26.55
N LEU A 630 -15.13 7.89 25.40
CA LEU A 630 -15.58 6.75 24.62
C LEU A 630 -14.55 6.30 23.56
N MET A 631 -13.44 7.02 23.44
CA MET A 631 -12.41 6.84 22.43
C MET A 631 -11.05 6.59 23.08
N GLU A 632 -10.28 5.63 22.55
CA GLU A 632 -9.04 5.17 23.19
C GLU A 632 -7.94 6.24 23.22
N LYS A 633 -7.85 7.10 22.19
CA LYS A 633 -6.88 8.19 22.07
C LYS A 633 -7.56 9.56 22.02
N GLY A 634 -8.71 9.73 22.67
CA GLY A 634 -9.39 11.00 22.86
C GLY A 634 -9.55 11.82 21.56
N LYS A 635 -8.96 13.01 21.52
CA LYS A 635 -9.02 13.98 20.43
C LYS A 635 -8.62 13.45 19.06
N ASP A 636 -7.53 12.69 18.97
CA ASP A 636 -7.04 12.18 17.69
C ASP A 636 -7.95 11.08 17.13
N SER A 637 -8.47 10.20 17.98
CA SER A 637 -9.49 9.23 17.57
C SER A 637 -10.79 9.91 17.14
N PHE A 638 -11.13 11.04 17.75
CA PHE A 638 -12.29 11.85 17.37
C PHE A 638 -12.11 12.39 15.95
N GLY A 639 -10.99 13.07 15.68
CA GLY A 639 -10.69 13.63 14.36
C GLY A 639 -10.64 12.57 13.26
N LEU A 640 -10.03 11.40 13.55
CA LEU A 640 -9.97 10.27 12.62
C LEU A 640 -11.37 9.74 12.29
N GLN A 641 -12.18 9.43 13.32
CA GLN A 641 -13.52 8.89 13.13
C GLN A 641 -14.46 9.87 12.42
N LEU A 642 -14.28 11.18 12.67
CA LEU A 642 -15.02 12.23 11.95
C LEU A 642 -14.70 12.21 10.46
N ARG A 643 -13.42 12.23 10.10
CA ARG A 643 -12.98 12.20 8.70
C ARG A 643 -13.37 10.90 8.01
N GLN A 644 -13.30 9.78 8.73
CA GLN A 644 -13.71 8.48 8.20
C GLN A 644 -15.22 8.44 7.93
N GLU A 645 -16.05 9.00 8.82
CA GLU A 645 -17.51 9.08 8.60
C GLU A 645 -17.83 9.97 7.39
N VAL A 646 -17.18 11.14 7.27
CA VAL A 646 -17.34 12.02 6.10
C VAL A 646 -16.87 11.31 4.82
N SER A 647 -15.72 10.65 4.85
CA SER A 647 -15.18 9.92 3.71
C SER A 647 -16.09 8.76 3.27
N ASN A 648 -16.62 8.00 4.22
CA ASN A 648 -17.50 6.86 3.95
C ASN A 648 -18.87 7.27 3.40
N ARG A 649 -19.36 8.45 3.80
CA ARG A 649 -20.71 8.93 3.44
C ARG A 649 -20.75 9.88 2.26
N LEU A 650 -19.70 10.71 2.09
CA LEU A 650 -19.66 11.78 1.10
C LEU A 650 -18.51 11.63 0.10
N GLY A 651 -17.68 10.61 0.30
CA GLY A 651 -16.47 10.36 -0.49
C GLY A 651 -15.23 11.04 0.10
N GLN A 652 -14.08 10.45 -0.18
CA GLN A 652 -12.78 10.87 0.35
C GLN A 652 -12.42 12.33 0.01
N MET A 653 -12.87 12.81 -1.15
CA MET A 653 -12.65 14.18 -1.58
C MET A 653 -13.30 15.19 -0.64
N MET A 654 -14.51 14.90 -0.15
CA MET A 654 -15.22 15.77 0.79
C MET A 654 -14.48 15.86 2.13
N ALA A 655 -13.96 14.73 2.61
CA ALA A 655 -13.21 14.67 3.87
C ALA A 655 -11.85 15.38 3.81
N THR A 656 -11.30 15.63 2.62
CA THR A 656 -9.92 16.14 2.47
C THR A 656 -9.83 17.54 1.85
N ALA A 657 -10.76 17.91 0.96
CA ALA A 657 -10.69 19.15 0.21
C ALA A 657 -11.77 20.18 0.60
N TYR A 658 -12.89 19.74 1.14
CA TYR A 658 -14.04 20.60 1.44
C TYR A 658 -14.43 20.62 2.91
N THR A 659 -13.69 19.91 3.79
CA THR A 659 -13.96 19.88 5.23
C THR A 659 -12.68 20.18 6.00
N HIS A 660 -12.68 21.26 6.79
CA HIS A 660 -11.55 21.74 7.57
C HIS A 660 -11.90 21.65 9.06
N VAL A 661 -11.19 20.79 9.79
CA VAL A 661 -11.49 20.49 11.20
C VAL A 661 -10.51 21.20 12.11
N ARG A 662 -11.03 22.01 13.05
CA ARG A 662 -10.25 22.72 14.07
C ARG A 662 -10.83 22.42 15.45
N PHE A 663 -9.96 22.32 16.45
CA PHE A 663 -10.34 22.18 17.85
C PHE A 663 -9.94 23.47 18.58
N GLU A 664 -10.89 24.08 19.26
CA GLU A 664 -10.70 25.37 19.98
C GLU A 664 -11.18 25.23 21.41
N GLU A 665 -10.55 25.97 22.33
CA GLU A 665 -10.96 26.01 23.73
C GLU A 665 -11.85 27.25 23.95
N VAL A 666 -13.06 27.02 24.44
CA VAL A 666 -14.01 28.07 24.79
C VAL A 666 -14.53 27.80 26.19
N ASP A 667 -14.42 28.77 27.11
CA ASP A 667 -14.82 28.65 28.53
C ASP A 667 -14.20 27.39 29.21
N GLU A 668 -12.90 27.14 29.04
CA GLU A 668 -12.15 26.02 29.59
C GLU A 668 -12.66 24.64 29.11
N LYS A 669 -13.35 24.57 27.97
CA LYS A 669 -13.84 23.35 27.34
C LYS A 669 -13.46 23.33 25.87
N GLU A 670 -12.99 22.17 25.41
CA GLU A 670 -12.66 21.99 24.00
C GLU A 670 -13.91 21.72 23.17
N VAL A 671 -14.03 22.40 22.02
CA VAL A 671 -15.06 22.19 21.00
C VAL A 671 -14.40 21.89 19.66
N CYS A 672 -15.13 21.22 18.76
CA CYS A 672 -14.66 20.96 17.40
C CYS A 672 -15.45 21.82 16.42
N VAL A 673 -14.75 22.63 15.64
CA VAL A 673 -15.32 23.39 14.52
C VAL A 673 -14.96 22.68 13.23
N ILE A 674 -15.96 22.40 12.42
CA ILE A 674 -15.84 21.81 11.10
C ILE A 674 -16.29 22.87 10.10
N TRP A 675 -15.34 23.51 9.45
CA TRP A 675 -15.62 24.37 8.31
C TRP A 675 -15.87 23.54 7.06
N VAL A 676 -16.89 23.92 6.33
CA VAL A 676 -17.38 23.21 5.14
C VAL A 676 -17.46 24.19 3.98
N ASP A 677 -16.69 23.91 2.92
CA ASP A 677 -16.74 24.71 1.70
C ASP A 677 -17.92 24.25 0.83
N ASP A 678 -18.45 25.18 0.01
CA ASP A 678 -19.43 24.85 -1.02
C ASP A 678 -18.77 24.02 -2.14
N SER A 679 -19.48 23.01 -2.62
CA SER A 679 -18.96 22.15 -3.70
C SER A 679 -19.33 22.71 -5.08
N PRO A 680 -18.40 22.70 -6.05
CA PRO A 680 -18.69 23.06 -7.44
C PRO A 680 -19.57 22.04 -8.19
N LYS A 681 -19.95 20.94 -7.53
CA LYS A 681 -20.81 19.89 -8.09
C LYS A 681 -21.66 19.25 -7.00
N PRO A 682 -22.81 18.62 -7.38
CA PRO A 682 -23.68 17.95 -6.42
C PRO A 682 -22.96 16.85 -5.63
N VAL A 683 -23.19 16.83 -4.31
CA VAL A 683 -22.67 15.79 -3.39
C VAL A 683 -23.82 14.98 -2.84
N PHE A 684 -23.76 13.67 -2.99
CA PHE A 684 -24.77 12.73 -2.52
C PHE A 684 -24.29 12.05 -1.23
N PHE A 685 -25.21 11.87 -0.31
CA PHE A 685 -24.98 11.16 0.95
C PHE A 685 -25.26 9.67 0.78
N GLU A 686 -24.25 8.84 1.00
CA GLU A 686 -24.41 7.38 0.95
C GLU A 686 -25.04 6.84 2.24
N GLU A 687 -26.17 6.18 2.12
CA GLU A 687 -26.89 5.53 3.22
C GLU A 687 -27.28 4.11 2.86
N ASP A 688 -26.59 3.12 3.46
CA ASP A 688 -26.74 1.69 3.17
C ASP A 688 -26.61 1.41 1.65
N ASP A 689 -27.65 1.02 0.95
CA ASP A 689 -27.66 0.76 -0.50
C ASP A 689 -28.34 1.90 -1.30
N SER A 690 -28.42 3.13 -0.74
CA SER A 690 -29.10 4.25 -1.38
C SER A 690 -28.35 5.57 -1.24
N GLU A 691 -28.44 6.42 -2.25
CA GLU A 691 -27.93 7.79 -2.23
C GLU A 691 -29.06 8.77 -1.94
N GLN A 692 -28.81 9.74 -1.07
CA GLN A 692 -29.74 10.82 -0.75
C GLN A 692 -29.08 12.18 -0.99
N PHE A 693 -29.85 13.15 -1.43
CA PHE A 693 -29.39 14.52 -1.67
C PHE A 693 -29.91 15.46 -0.59
N TYR A 694 -28.99 15.99 0.22
CA TYR A 694 -29.33 16.93 1.30
C TYR A 694 -28.96 18.34 0.92
N VAL A 695 -29.80 19.31 1.29
CA VAL A 695 -29.55 20.74 1.19
C VAL A 695 -29.88 21.43 2.50
N ARG A 696 -29.28 22.58 2.76
CA ARG A 696 -29.59 23.40 3.92
C ARG A 696 -30.88 24.19 3.69
N THR A 697 -31.88 24.01 4.56
CA THR A 697 -33.12 24.78 4.53
C THR A 697 -33.35 25.41 5.91
N GLY A 698 -33.06 26.70 6.03
CA GLY A 698 -33.06 27.37 7.34
C GLY A 698 -31.92 26.83 8.23
N THR A 699 -32.25 26.27 9.39
CA THR A 699 -31.28 25.74 10.36
C THR A 699 -31.19 24.22 10.34
N SER A 700 -31.61 23.51 9.28
CA SER A 700 -31.57 22.06 9.26
C SER A 700 -31.25 21.48 7.87
N ALA A 701 -30.57 20.33 7.87
CA ALA A 701 -30.36 19.51 6.67
C ALA A 701 -31.68 18.85 6.26
N GLN A 702 -32.11 19.04 5.02
CA GLN A 702 -33.34 18.44 4.48
C GLN A 702 -33.04 17.56 3.27
N PRO A 703 -33.51 16.31 3.25
CA PRO A 703 -33.40 15.46 2.07
C PRO A 703 -34.38 15.94 1.00
N LEU A 704 -33.92 16.08 -0.23
CA LEU A 704 -34.79 16.36 -1.39
C LEU A 704 -35.22 15.07 -2.07
N SER A 705 -36.44 15.03 -2.59
CA SER A 705 -36.86 13.97 -3.50
C SER A 705 -36.03 14.04 -4.79
N ILE A 706 -35.93 12.93 -5.54
CA ILE A 706 -35.19 12.87 -6.81
C ILE A 706 -35.58 14.02 -7.77
N GLN A 707 -36.89 14.34 -7.80
CA GLN A 707 -37.39 15.38 -8.66
C GLN A 707 -37.01 16.79 -8.22
N GLU A 708 -36.99 17.05 -6.90
CA GLU A 708 -36.56 18.30 -6.31
C GLU A 708 -35.03 18.44 -6.38
N ALA A 709 -34.29 17.37 -6.16
CA ALA A 709 -32.86 17.35 -6.29
C ALA A 709 -32.39 17.69 -7.71
N ASN A 710 -33.01 17.06 -8.75
CA ASN A 710 -32.69 17.40 -10.13
C ASN A 710 -32.95 18.88 -10.45
N LYS A 711 -34.09 19.41 -9.96
CA LYS A 711 -34.41 20.82 -10.15
C LYS A 711 -33.40 21.74 -9.45
N TYR A 712 -33.05 21.41 -8.21
CA TYR A 712 -32.07 22.16 -7.44
C TYR A 712 -30.68 22.15 -8.11
N ILE A 713 -30.24 20.96 -8.59
CA ILE A 713 -28.98 20.79 -9.30
C ILE A 713 -28.93 21.64 -10.59
N ASP A 714 -30.02 21.63 -11.36
CA ASP A 714 -30.12 22.45 -12.57
C ASP A 714 -30.11 23.96 -12.28
N GLU A 715 -30.72 24.38 -11.19
CA GLU A 715 -30.76 25.79 -10.79
C GLU A 715 -29.47 26.25 -10.12
N HIS A 716 -28.72 25.38 -9.46
CA HIS A 716 -27.54 25.74 -8.67
C HIS A 716 -26.23 25.60 -9.45
N TRP A 717 -26.06 24.54 -10.25
CA TRP A 717 -24.80 24.25 -10.96
C TRP A 717 -24.90 24.36 -12.50
N ASN A 718 -26.08 24.26 -13.10
CA ASN A 718 -26.22 24.22 -14.55
C ASN A 718 -26.70 25.55 -15.17
N GLN A 719 -26.73 26.67 -14.43
CA GLN A 719 -27.00 27.97 -15.04
C GLN A 719 -25.81 28.39 -15.91
N SER A 720 -25.98 28.30 -17.24
CA SER A 720 -25.11 28.97 -18.18
C SER A 720 -25.12 30.47 -17.86
N PRO A 721 -23.96 31.14 -17.77
CA PRO A 721 -23.96 32.58 -17.60
C PRO A 721 -24.75 33.20 -18.73
N ILE A 722 -25.85 33.87 -18.40
CA ILE A 722 -26.62 34.67 -19.35
C ILE A 722 -25.68 35.73 -19.94
N ALA A 723 -25.55 35.72 -21.25
CA ALA A 723 -24.65 36.46 -22.11
C ALA A 723 -24.48 37.95 -21.82
#